data_381e66f0d6bc263c458258b9d29f2d5d
#
_entry.id   381e66f0d6bc263c458258b9d29f2d5d
#
_cell.length_a   1.000
_cell.length_b   1.000
_cell.length_c   1.000
_cell.angle_alpha   90.00
_cell.angle_beta   90.00
_cell.angle_gamma   90.00
#
_symmetry.space_group_name_H-M   'P 1'
#
loop_
_entity.id
_entity.type
_entity.pdbx_description
1 polymer ?
#
loop_
_entity_poly.entity_id
_entity_poly.type
_entity_poly.pdbx_seq_one_letter_code
_entity_poly.pdbx_strand_id
1 'polypeptide(L)'
;MKKLIEAALPLTDINAKTIREKKLAPGHPAHLHLWWGRSPISSVQSALAASLIDAPESDEELKSRLARVQSREVPEFGKKPTILDPFCGFGGVALAAQSLGLPAVASDLNSVAVMLTKAATEIPAKFANVSPVNHSALRKQYFGTEGLAEDVAYYGNLLREKAWEKLKDIYPNEQEGTPSAWIWARTVKCPNPACGCTMPLASSFILCSKGTNEIWAEPVLQDGAVHFELQHGCCPKEKMSNKVGSQGAVFRCPACGSLTTDAYVKQMGSSHKLGAQMMAISLETEDGIKYIAPSEKQMHAANVPIPEDAPPGEIPDNPHWFTPPGFGLKNYADLFSSRQLTMLTMFCDLLPEIQDKAASDALAAGMDASGGSLSNGGTGALAYGQAIGVYLAFVIDKIADANSTICSWRITGNSLRNTFGRQAIPMVWTYAEGNPFSKITGNLSSTLKSVVNAIRNLPIGSEVSVLQQDARMATYPQNIMVCTELPYYKAIGYAALSDYFYIWLRKSLKTIYPELFNPMVTSKDELSTCGQYEGKHAAECEQTYEVQMRDVLAQLAEHADRNFPQLFFFEFHKGDELALVNGNNGTASPFETLIGSMLHAGYEITAVWPMRNAAASEKADGTRVLIAARVHDKTEQTTRRGFAAALKREFPMVFERMLCAGVDVSDEKIVGIGAGLSLFTRYKKVLNASGSDMKIHDALELIYQEILGYLKEKNADSEADTVQLEEE
;
A
#
# COMPACT_ATOMS: atom_id res chain seq x y z
N MET A 1 -15.29 22.09 23.90
CA MET A 1 -14.01 22.12 24.67
C MET A 1 -12.89 21.72 23.68
N LYS A 2 -11.71 22.38 23.72
CA LYS A 2 -10.57 21.99 22.89
C LYS A 2 -10.08 20.60 23.29
N LYS A 3 -9.61 19.82 22.33
CA LYS A 3 -8.99 18.51 22.55
C LYS A 3 -7.47 18.60 22.55
N LEU A 4 -6.80 17.63 23.16
CA LEU A 4 -5.34 17.63 23.30
C LEU A 4 -4.62 17.78 21.96
N ILE A 5 -5.10 17.11 20.92
CA ILE A 5 -4.52 17.17 19.55
C ILE A 5 -4.50 18.58 18.97
N GLU A 6 -5.31 19.51 19.50
CA GLU A 6 -5.38 20.91 19.06
C GLU A 6 -4.40 21.81 19.83
N ALA A 7 -3.68 21.24 20.79
CA ALA A 7 -2.78 21.99 21.67
C ALA A 7 -1.37 21.35 21.75
N ALA A 8 -1.29 20.03 21.83
CA ALA A 8 -0.04 19.31 22.02
C ALA A 8 -0.15 17.84 21.55
N LEU A 9 0.95 17.29 21.06
CA LEU A 9 1.02 15.89 20.65
C LEU A 9 2.44 15.34 20.90
N PRO A 10 2.60 14.13 21.52
CA PRO A 10 3.94 13.57 21.80
C PRO A 10 4.58 13.01 20.53
N LEU A 11 4.99 13.91 19.61
CA LEU A 11 5.44 13.58 18.26
C LEU A 11 6.66 12.66 18.23
N THR A 12 7.65 12.90 19.09
CA THR A 12 8.87 12.08 19.15
C THR A 12 8.54 10.61 19.42
N ASP A 13 7.65 10.34 20.37
CA ASP A 13 7.22 8.97 20.68
C ASP A 13 6.39 8.35 19.54
N ILE A 14 5.44 9.12 19.01
CA ILE A 14 4.58 8.67 17.90
C ILE A 14 5.42 8.34 16.68
N ASN A 15 6.33 9.24 16.27
CA ASN A 15 7.18 9.04 15.10
C ASN A 15 8.12 7.85 15.30
N ALA A 16 8.70 7.67 16.50
CA ALA A 16 9.54 6.50 16.81
C ALA A 16 8.76 5.18 16.68
N LYS A 17 7.51 5.13 17.17
CA LYS A 17 6.63 3.95 17.02
C LYS A 17 6.28 3.69 15.55
N THR A 18 5.95 4.73 14.80
CA THR A 18 5.60 4.66 13.38
C THR A 18 6.76 4.14 12.53
N ILE A 19 7.98 4.63 12.77
CA ILE A 19 9.20 4.17 12.08
C ILE A 19 9.47 2.69 12.37
N ARG A 20 9.23 2.23 13.60
CA ARG A 20 9.35 0.80 13.95
C ARG A 20 8.30 -0.04 13.25
N GLU A 21 7.05 0.43 13.19
CA GLU A 21 5.93 -0.25 12.53
C GLU A 21 6.18 -0.43 11.03
N LYS A 22 6.86 0.53 10.36
CA LYS A 22 7.23 0.42 8.94
C LYS A 22 8.01 -0.86 8.61
N LYS A 23 8.77 -1.40 9.57
CA LYS A 23 9.53 -2.65 9.40
C LYS A 23 8.64 -3.90 9.38
N LEU A 24 7.35 -3.76 9.60
CA LEU A 24 6.34 -4.83 9.58
C LEU A 24 6.81 -6.09 10.33
N ALA A 25 6.71 -6.04 11.66
CA ALA A 25 7.00 -7.21 12.49
C ALA A 25 6.18 -8.44 12.05
N PRO A 26 6.69 -9.67 12.22
CA PRO A 26 5.92 -10.88 11.92
C PRO A 26 4.55 -10.84 12.61
N GLY A 27 3.49 -11.11 11.84
CA GLY A 27 2.11 -11.06 12.34
C GLY A 27 1.46 -9.68 12.31
N HIS A 28 2.12 -8.65 11.75
CA HIS A 28 1.45 -7.36 11.52
C HIS A 28 0.25 -7.53 10.55
N PRO A 29 -0.90 -6.86 10.79
CA PRO A 29 -2.09 -6.98 9.92
C PRO A 29 -1.82 -6.78 8.42
N ALA A 30 -0.87 -5.90 8.06
CA ALA A 30 -0.45 -5.67 6.68
C ALA A 30 0.15 -6.90 5.98
N HIS A 31 0.43 -7.98 6.70
CA HIS A 31 0.82 -9.26 6.10
C HIS A 31 -0.36 -10.08 5.56
N LEU A 32 -1.61 -9.64 5.75
CA LEU A 32 -2.75 -10.26 5.10
C LEU A 32 -2.62 -10.17 3.58
N HIS A 33 -2.32 -8.98 3.08
CA HIS A 33 -2.22 -8.71 1.65
C HIS A 33 -1.37 -7.47 1.38
N LEU A 34 -0.93 -7.28 0.13
CA LEU A 34 -0.26 -6.06 -0.30
C LEU A 34 -1.28 -4.94 -0.52
N TRP A 35 -1.00 -3.77 0.05
CA TRP A 35 -1.62 -2.49 -0.31
C TRP A 35 -0.56 -1.39 -0.23
N TRP A 36 -0.54 -0.46 -1.18
CA TRP A 36 0.58 0.49 -1.32
C TRP A 36 0.46 1.69 -0.39
N GLY A 37 -0.73 2.30 -0.30
CA GLY A 37 -1.01 3.42 0.61
C GLY A 37 -1.51 2.91 1.97
N ARG A 38 -0.60 2.65 2.91
CA ARG A 38 -0.95 2.17 4.25
C ARG A 38 -0.68 3.22 5.30
N SER A 39 -1.74 3.68 5.97
CA SER A 39 -1.60 4.48 7.18
C SER A 39 -1.04 3.63 8.31
N PRO A 40 0.07 4.03 8.96
CA PRO A 40 0.57 3.33 10.14
C PRO A 40 -0.46 3.33 11.26
N ILE A 41 -0.82 2.15 11.76
CA ILE A 41 -1.87 1.97 12.76
C ILE A 41 -1.51 2.71 14.06
N SER A 42 -0.24 2.67 14.46
CA SER A 42 0.23 3.29 15.71
C SER A 42 0.07 4.81 15.72
N SER A 43 0.31 5.50 14.61
CA SER A 43 0.12 6.95 14.51
C SER A 43 -1.35 7.33 14.54
N VAL A 44 -2.19 6.55 13.85
CA VAL A 44 -3.64 6.77 13.85
C VAL A 44 -4.24 6.53 15.24
N GLN A 45 -3.84 5.47 15.95
CA GLN A 45 -4.26 5.22 17.34
C GLN A 45 -3.93 6.41 18.25
N SER A 46 -2.71 6.94 18.13
CA SER A 46 -2.30 8.10 18.95
C SER A 46 -3.06 9.37 18.59
N ALA A 47 -3.32 9.61 17.30
CA ALA A 47 -4.11 10.74 16.83
C ALA A 47 -5.58 10.66 17.35
N LEU A 48 -6.22 9.50 17.22
CA LEU A 48 -7.56 9.26 17.73
C LEU A 48 -7.62 9.44 19.24
N ALA A 49 -6.69 8.86 20.01
CA ALA A 49 -6.64 9.03 21.46
C ALA A 49 -6.50 10.51 21.87
N ALA A 50 -5.58 11.26 21.20
CA ALA A 50 -5.40 12.68 21.47
C ALA A 50 -6.60 13.54 21.10
N SER A 51 -7.42 13.11 20.14
CA SER A 51 -8.64 13.80 19.73
C SER A 51 -9.81 13.60 20.68
N LEU A 52 -9.71 12.60 21.57
CA LEU A 52 -10.73 12.29 22.55
C LEU A 52 -10.42 12.87 23.94
N ILE A 53 -9.16 13.12 24.24
CA ILE A 53 -8.70 13.70 25.51
C ILE A 53 -8.83 15.24 25.44
N ASP A 54 -9.35 15.86 26.50
CA ASP A 54 -9.47 17.32 26.56
C ASP A 54 -8.10 18.00 26.65
N ALA A 55 -7.98 19.21 26.12
CA ALA A 55 -6.76 20.00 26.18
C ALA A 55 -6.41 20.37 27.65
N PRO A 56 -5.12 20.38 28.04
CA PRO A 56 -4.71 20.69 29.39
C PRO A 56 -4.87 22.19 29.71
N GLU A 57 -5.14 22.49 30.99
CA GLU A 57 -5.17 23.85 31.51
C GLU A 57 -3.85 24.24 32.20
N SER A 58 -3.02 23.24 32.56
CA SER A 58 -1.72 23.42 33.20
C SER A 58 -0.65 22.49 32.63
N ASP A 59 0.64 22.78 32.91
CA ASP A 59 1.78 21.95 32.48
C ASP A 59 1.80 20.58 33.17
N GLU A 60 1.30 20.46 34.41
CA GLU A 60 1.18 19.19 35.09
C GLU A 60 0.14 18.29 34.41
N GLU A 61 -1.00 18.87 34.06
CA GLU A 61 -2.02 18.17 33.28
C GLU A 61 -1.51 17.76 31.88
N LEU A 62 -0.69 18.62 31.25
CA LEU A 62 -0.11 18.32 29.95
C LEU A 62 0.68 17.00 30.00
N LYS A 63 1.60 16.85 30.96
CA LYS A 63 2.40 15.63 31.13
C LYS A 63 1.53 14.40 31.32
N SER A 64 0.51 14.51 32.19
CA SER A 64 -0.43 13.40 32.43
C SER A 64 -1.21 13.03 31.17
N ARG A 65 -1.71 14.01 30.40
CA ARG A 65 -2.51 13.77 29.20
C ARG A 65 -1.68 13.22 28.05
N LEU A 66 -0.42 13.66 27.89
CA LEU A 66 0.52 13.08 26.93
C LEU A 66 0.82 11.60 27.25
N ALA A 67 0.99 11.24 28.53
CA ALA A 67 1.18 9.86 28.95
C ALA A 67 -0.03 8.97 28.58
N ARG A 68 -1.25 9.50 28.69
CA ARG A 68 -2.48 8.78 28.25
C ARG A 68 -2.50 8.54 26.75
N VAL A 69 -2.02 9.47 25.92
CA VAL A 69 -1.86 9.25 24.47
C VAL A 69 -0.81 8.18 24.18
N GLN A 70 0.30 8.20 24.91
CA GLN A 70 1.36 7.19 24.77
C GLN A 70 0.88 5.78 25.11
N SER A 71 0.01 5.64 26.14
CA SER A 71 -0.64 4.38 26.50
C SER A 71 -1.88 4.06 25.65
N ARG A 72 -2.31 4.98 24.75
CA ARG A 72 -3.49 4.84 23.89
C ARG A 72 -4.78 4.68 24.69
N GLU A 73 -4.86 5.37 25.81
CA GLU A 73 -6.04 5.36 26.66
C GLU A 73 -7.16 6.20 26.05
N VAL A 74 -8.34 5.62 25.95
CA VAL A 74 -9.55 6.29 25.51
C VAL A 74 -10.39 6.64 26.74
N PRO A 75 -10.79 7.92 26.90
CA PRO A 75 -11.69 8.31 27.97
C PRO A 75 -13.02 7.53 27.91
N GLU A 76 -13.67 7.38 29.07
CA GLU A 76 -15.02 6.88 29.12
C GLU A 76 -16.00 7.92 28.57
N PHE A 77 -16.86 7.49 27.66
CA PHE A 77 -17.94 8.29 27.09
C PHE A 77 -19.26 7.60 27.28
N GLY A 78 -20.34 8.38 27.52
CA GLY A 78 -21.70 7.84 27.49
C GLY A 78 -22.06 7.26 26.12
N LYS A 79 -21.67 7.96 25.03
CA LYS A 79 -21.72 7.48 23.67
C LYS A 79 -20.37 7.77 22.99
N LYS A 80 -19.69 6.74 22.51
CA LYS A 80 -18.45 6.87 21.78
C LYS A 80 -18.69 7.46 20.39
N PRO A 81 -17.81 8.36 19.88
CA PRO A 81 -17.92 8.82 18.50
C PRO A 81 -17.71 7.67 17.51
N THR A 82 -18.44 7.70 16.41
CA THR A 82 -18.22 6.80 15.28
C THR A 82 -17.16 7.39 14.37
N ILE A 83 -16.08 6.64 14.14
CA ILE A 83 -14.99 7.05 13.25
C ILE A 83 -15.40 6.78 11.81
N LEU A 84 -15.20 7.75 10.91
CA LEU A 84 -15.43 7.58 9.47
C LEU A 84 -14.11 7.68 8.70
N ASP A 85 -13.85 6.67 7.86
CA ASP A 85 -12.79 6.68 6.86
C ASP A 85 -13.37 6.40 5.46
N PRO A 86 -13.59 7.43 4.62
CA PRO A 86 -14.16 7.28 3.27
C PRO A 86 -13.15 6.86 2.20
N PHE A 87 -11.87 6.68 2.56
CA PHE A 87 -10.77 6.25 1.70
C PHE A 87 -9.93 5.18 2.39
N CYS A 88 -10.61 4.11 2.84
CA CYS A 88 -10.06 3.19 3.84
C CYS A 88 -8.86 2.36 3.39
N GLY A 89 -8.66 2.15 2.08
CA GLY A 89 -7.54 1.36 1.57
C GLY A 89 -7.43 0.00 2.24
N PHE A 90 -6.33 -0.21 2.97
CA PHE A 90 -6.08 -1.42 3.75
C PHE A 90 -6.90 -1.48 5.06
N GLY A 91 -7.57 -0.39 5.47
CA GLY A 91 -8.31 -0.34 6.72
C GLY A 91 -7.49 0.07 7.93
N GLY A 92 -6.39 0.80 7.76
CA GLY A 92 -5.52 1.22 8.86
C GLY A 92 -6.23 2.04 9.94
N VAL A 93 -7.12 2.95 9.53
CA VAL A 93 -7.93 3.76 10.45
C VAL A 93 -8.98 2.89 11.15
N ALA A 94 -9.68 2.02 10.42
CA ALA A 94 -10.66 1.11 10.97
C ALA A 94 -10.05 0.15 12.01
N LEU A 95 -8.87 -0.40 11.72
CA LEU A 95 -8.09 -1.23 12.66
C LEU A 95 -7.68 -0.45 13.91
N ALA A 96 -7.23 0.79 13.74
CA ALA A 96 -6.86 1.66 14.87
C ALA A 96 -8.08 1.97 15.74
N ALA A 97 -9.22 2.35 15.14
CA ALA A 97 -10.46 2.61 15.85
C ALA A 97 -10.95 1.37 16.62
N GLN A 98 -11.01 0.22 15.95
CA GLN A 98 -11.44 -1.06 16.54
C GLN A 98 -10.57 -1.45 17.74
N SER A 99 -9.24 -1.31 17.63
CA SER A 99 -8.29 -1.61 18.70
C SER A 99 -8.44 -0.69 19.92
N LEU A 100 -8.96 0.52 19.71
CA LEU A 100 -9.30 1.49 20.78
C LEU A 100 -10.74 1.32 21.32
N GLY A 101 -11.46 0.34 20.81
CA GLY A 101 -12.86 0.11 21.18
C GLY A 101 -13.80 1.21 20.68
N LEU A 102 -13.48 1.87 19.55
CA LEU A 102 -14.31 2.87 18.88
C LEU A 102 -15.05 2.25 17.69
N PRO A 103 -16.36 2.49 17.54
CA PRO A 103 -17.09 2.06 16.36
C PRO A 103 -16.58 2.81 15.13
N ALA A 104 -16.56 2.14 13.96
CA ALA A 104 -16.08 2.76 12.73
C ALA A 104 -16.95 2.40 11.52
N VAL A 105 -17.02 3.33 10.57
CA VAL A 105 -17.52 3.14 9.22
C VAL A 105 -16.34 3.40 8.27
N ALA A 106 -16.05 2.43 7.43
CA ALA A 106 -14.98 2.51 6.45
C ALA A 106 -15.57 2.31 5.07
N SER A 107 -15.12 3.07 4.09
CA SER A 107 -15.53 2.84 2.69
C SER A 107 -14.38 3.13 1.73
N ASP A 108 -14.48 2.55 0.55
CA ASP A 108 -13.56 2.79 -0.56
C ASP A 108 -14.31 2.54 -1.89
N LEU A 109 -13.86 3.20 -2.95
CA LEU A 109 -14.34 2.91 -4.30
C LEU A 109 -13.79 1.57 -4.81
N ASN A 110 -12.60 1.20 -4.37
CA ASN A 110 -11.85 0.04 -4.84
C ASN A 110 -12.29 -1.24 -4.12
N SER A 111 -12.83 -2.20 -4.87
CA SER A 111 -13.32 -3.48 -4.33
C SER A 111 -12.25 -4.28 -3.57
N VAL A 112 -10.98 -4.19 -3.99
CA VAL A 112 -9.87 -4.88 -3.29
C VAL A 112 -9.66 -4.24 -1.92
N ALA A 113 -9.62 -2.91 -1.84
CA ALA A 113 -9.51 -2.18 -0.57
C ALA A 113 -10.65 -2.55 0.39
N VAL A 114 -11.89 -2.56 -0.11
CA VAL A 114 -13.07 -2.96 0.66
C VAL A 114 -12.91 -4.38 1.20
N MET A 115 -12.51 -5.34 0.35
CA MET A 115 -12.33 -6.74 0.77
C MET A 115 -11.21 -6.90 1.81
N LEU A 116 -10.10 -6.17 1.64
CA LEU A 116 -9.00 -6.16 2.61
C LEU A 116 -9.45 -5.64 3.97
N THR A 117 -10.17 -4.51 3.98
CA THR A 117 -10.69 -3.91 5.21
C THR A 117 -11.73 -4.81 5.89
N LYS A 118 -12.65 -5.45 5.12
CA LYS A 118 -13.58 -6.47 5.66
C LYS A 118 -12.84 -7.64 6.31
N ALA A 119 -11.83 -8.16 5.65
CA ALA A 119 -11.03 -9.27 6.16
C ALA A 119 -10.18 -8.89 7.38
N ALA A 120 -9.78 -7.63 7.50
CA ALA A 120 -9.00 -7.16 8.63
C ALA A 120 -9.86 -6.81 9.86
N THR A 121 -11.14 -6.48 9.68
CA THR A 121 -11.99 -5.92 10.75
C THR A 121 -13.32 -6.66 10.97
N GLU A 122 -14.18 -6.78 9.93
CA GLU A 122 -15.52 -7.38 10.08
C GLU A 122 -15.48 -8.90 10.29
N ILE A 123 -14.70 -9.62 9.46
CA ILE A 123 -14.63 -11.08 9.50
C ILE A 123 -14.06 -11.58 10.83
N PRO A 124 -12.93 -11.03 11.34
CA PRO A 124 -12.38 -11.44 12.62
C PRO A 124 -13.34 -11.21 13.79
N ALA A 125 -14.08 -10.11 13.78
CA ALA A 125 -15.05 -9.79 14.84
C ALA A 125 -16.21 -10.79 14.86
N LYS A 126 -16.70 -11.25 13.70
CA LYS A 126 -17.78 -12.23 13.60
C LYS A 126 -17.41 -13.60 14.14
N PHE A 127 -16.17 -14.01 14.00
CA PHE A 127 -15.67 -15.33 14.40
C PHE A 127 -14.66 -15.27 15.56
N ALA A 128 -14.71 -14.19 16.35
CA ALA A 128 -13.88 -14.07 17.53
C ALA A 128 -14.25 -15.10 18.61
N ASN A 129 -13.23 -15.65 19.27
CA ASN A 129 -13.36 -16.64 20.33
C ASN A 129 -14.05 -17.96 19.91
N VAL A 130 -14.17 -18.20 18.63
CA VAL A 130 -14.66 -19.48 18.09
C VAL A 130 -13.53 -20.50 18.17
N SER A 131 -13.81 -21.70 18.68
CA SER A 131 -12.87 -22.81 18.63
C SER A 131 -12.70 -23.30 17.20
N PRO A 132 -11.50 -23.81 16.82
CA PRO A 132 -11.29 -24.41 15.51
C PRO A 132 -12.26 -25.54 15.25
N VAL A 133 -12.73 -25.64 14.01
CA VAL A 133 -13.64 -26.70 13.58
C VAL A 133 -12.92 -27.91 13.00
N ASN A 134 -11.63 -27.79 12.69
CA ASN A 134 -10.81 -28.89 12.23
C ASN A 134 -10.49 -29.89 13.36
N HIS A 135 -10.44 -31.17 13.04
CA HIS A 135 -10.27 -32.26 14.04
C HIS A 135 -8.84 -32.38 14.58
N SER A 136 -7.86 -31.64 14.02
CA SER A 136 -6.46 -31.67 14.45
C SER A 136 -6.17 -30.65 15.55
N ALA A 137 -7.16 -29.84 15.95
CA ALA A 137 -7.00 -28.82 16.97
C ALA A 137 -6.65 -29.42 18.34
N LEU A 138 -5.49 -29.02 18.90
CA LEU A 138 -4.91 -29.64 20.11
C LEU A 138 -5.22 -28.89 21.40
N ARG A 139 -5.59 -27.60 21.31
CA ARG A 139 -5.85 -26.76 22.48
C ARG A 139 -7.29 -26.89 22.95
N LYS A 140 -7.51 -26.71 24.25
CA LYS A 140 -8.86 -26.67 24.84
C LYS A 140 -9.52 -25.28 24.80
N GLN A 141 -8.72 -24.22 24.67
CA GLN A 141 -9.20 -22.85 24.64
C GLN A 141 -8.46 -22.02 23.58
N TYR A 142 -9.20 -21.20 22.87
CA TYR A 142 -8.74 -20.27 21.86
C TYR A 142 -9.32 -18.87 22.15
N PHE A 143 -8.52 -17.85 22.02
CA PHE A 143 -8.89 -16.46 22.28
C PHE A 143 -8.79 -15.62 21.03
N GLY A 144 -9.64 -14.59 20.94
CA GLY A 144 -9.63 -13.68 19.83
C GLY A 144 -9.83 -14.40 18.49
N THR A 145 -8.89 -14.23 17.60
CA THR A 145 -8.89 -14.80 16.24
C THR A 145 -8.05 -16.08 16.12
N GLU A 146 -7.56 -16.64 17.22
CA GLU A 146 -6.67 -17.82 17.21
C GLU A 146 -7.33 -19.03 16.55
N GLY A 147 -8.62 -19.29 16.83
CA GLY A 147 -9.34 -20.44 16.26
C GLY A 147 -9.50 -20.32 14.75
N LEU A 148 -9.89 -19.14 14.27
CA LEU A 148 -9.98 -18.85 12.84
C LEU A 148 -8.62 -19.01 12.15
N ALA A 149 -7.54 -18.51 12.77
CA ALA A 149 -6.17 -18.64 12.25
C ALA A 149 -5.72 -20.09 12.15
N GLU A 150 -6.08 -20.94 13.14
CA GLU A 150 -5.78 -22.38 13.15
C GLU A 150 -6.48 -23.10 12.02
N ASP A 151 -7.76 -22.79 11.78
CA ASP A 151 -8.53 -23.35 10.68
C ASP A 151 -8.01 -22.89 9.30
N VAL A 152 -7.67 -21.61 9.15
CA VAL A 152 -7.05 -21.14 7.90
C VAL A 152 -5.73 -21.86 7.63
N ALA A 153 -4.93 -22.16 8.67
CA ALA A 153 -3.71 -22.95 8.54
C ALA A 153 -4.02 -24.40 8.09
N TYR A 154 -5.00 -25.03 8.70
CA TYR A 154 -5.39 -26.41 8.39
C TYR A 154 -5.93 -26.52 6.95
N TYR A 155 -6.93 -25.70 6.59
CA TYR A 155 -7.55 -25.75 5.27
C TYR A 155 -6.62 -25.23 4.16
N GLY A 156 -5.68 -24.34 4.48
CA GLY A 156 -4.64 -23.93 3.56
C GLY A 156 -3.63 -25.05 3.26
N ASN A 157 -3.30 -25.88 4.23
CA ASN A 157 -2.50 -27.09 3.99
C ASN A 157 -3.28 -28.12 3.18
N LEU A 158 -4.58 -28.31 3.43
CA LEU A 158 -5.44 -29.17 2.62
C LEU A 158 -5.52 -28.70 1.16
N LEU A 159 -5.63 -27.39 0.93
CA LEU A 159 -5.55 -26.81 -0.42
C LEU A 159 -4.22 -27.16 -1.09
N ARG A 160 -3.10 -27.02 -0.35
CA ARG A 160 -1.75 -27.34 -0.84
C ARG A 160 -1.63 -28.82 -1.25
N GLU A 161 -2.14 -29.73 -0.44
CA GLU A 161 -2.10 -31.18 -0.71
C GLU A 161 -2.90 -31.53 -1.98
N LYS A 162 -4.15 -31.05 -2.07
CA LYS A 162 -5.01 -31.27 -3.23
C LYS A 162 -4.42 -30.66 -4.52
N ALA A 163 -3.87 -29.47 -4.42
CA ALA A 163 -3.21 -28.83 -5.56
C ALA A 163 -1.95 -29.59 -6.00
N TRP A 164 -1.15 -30.08 -5.06
CA TRP A 164 0.01 -30.91 -5.38
C TRP A 164 -0.37 -32.17 -6.16
N GLU A 165 -1.40 -32.88 -5.75
CA GLU A 165 -1.86 -34.08 -6.47
C GLU A 165 -2.18 -33.81 -7.95
N LYS A 166 -2.70 -32.61 -8.25
CA LYS A 166 -3.08 -32.20 -9.61
C LYS A 166 -1.94 -31.58 -10.42
N LEU A 167 -0.96 -30.96 -9.75
CA LEU A 167 0.07 -30.14 -10.37
C LEU A 167 1.49 -30.77 -10.36
N LYS A 168 1.68 -31.90 -9.66
CA LYS A 168 3.01 -32.53 -9.49
C LYS A 168 3.74 -32.82 -10.80
N ASP A 169 3.00 -33.14 -11.88
CA ASP A 169 3.58 -33.48 -13.18
C ASP A 169 4.17 -32.25 -13.91
N ILE A 170 3.69 -31.05 -13.60
CA ILE A 170 4.26 -29.80 -14.13
C ILE A 170 5.32 -29.17 -13.20
N TYR A 171 5.56 -29.78 -12.04
CA TYR A 171 6.64 -29.43 -11.09
C TYR A 171 7.52 -30.65 -10.75
N PRO A 172 8.09 -31.36 -11.74
CA PRO A 172 8.83 -32.58 -11.49
C PRO A 172 10.15 -32.33 -10.75
N ASN A 173 10.51 -33.24 -9.86
CA ASN A 173 11.82 -33.25 -9.19
C ASN A 173 12.94 -33.64 -10.15
N GLU A 174 14.18 -33.23 -9.87
CA GLU A 174 15.40 -33.72 -10.46
C GLU A 174 16.07 -34.76 -9.56
N GLN A 175 17.00 -35.53 -10.11
CA GLN A 175 17.73 -36.55 -9.32
C GLN A 175 18.52 -35.95 -8.17
N GLU A 176 19.02 -34.72 -8.37
CA GLU A 176 19.91 -34.04 -7.43
C GLU A 176 19.14 -33.19 -6.39
N GLY A 177 17.84 -32.99 -6.55
CA GLY A 177 17.04 -32.17 -5.63
C GLY A 177 15.72 -31.69 -6.20
N THR A 178 15.07 -30.85 -5.43
CA THR A 178 13.80 -30.24 -5.81
C THR A 178 14.03 -28.89 -6.51
N PRO A 179 13.53 -28.68 -7.74
CA PRO A 179 13.57 -27.36 -8.36
C PRO A 179 12.86 -26.31 -7.48
N SER A 180 13.60 -25.27 -7.11
CA SER A 180 13.05 -24.13 -6.36
C SER A 180 12.60 -23.01 -7.27
N ALA A 181 13.34 -22.77 -8.36
CA ALA A 181 12.99 -21.77 -9.37
C ALA A 181 13.59 -22.13 -10.74
N TRP A 182 12.92 -21.64 -11.77
CA TRP A 182 13.38 -21.65 -13.17
C TRP A 182 13.66 -20.22 -13.60
N ILE A 183 14.86 -19.97 -14.11
CA ILE A 183 15.32 -18.64 -14.50
C ILE A 183 15.26 -18.54 -16.02
N TRP A 184 14.55 -17.52 -16.51
CA TRP A 184 14.21 -17.36 -17.92
C TRP A 184 14.74 -16.04 -18.48
N ALA A 185 15.11 -16.04 -19.78
CA ALA A 185 15.26 -14.84 -20.57
C ALA A 185 14.14 -14.76 -21.61
N ARG A 186 13.57 -13.57 -21.83
CA ARG A 186 12.72 -13.34 -23.00
C ARG A 186 13.56 -13.42 -24.26
N THR A 187 12.95 -13.80 -25.39
CA THR A 187 13.67 -13.97 -26.65
C THR A 187 13.01 -13.23 -27.80
N VAL A 188 13.78 -12.93 -28.81
CA VAL A 188 13.31 -12.36 -30.07
C VAL A 188 14.18 -12.89 -31.22
N LYS A 189 13.66 -12.90 -32.44
CA LYS A 189 14.49 -13.15 -33.62
C LYS A 189 15.50 -12.03 -33.81
N CYS A 190 16.72 -12.37 -34.18
CA CYS A 190 17.75 -11.36 -34.49
C CYS A 190 17.29 -10.46 -35.65
N PRO A 191 17.43 -9.12 -35.55
CA PRO A 191 17.04 -8.21 -36.62
C PRO A 191 17.89 -8.36 -37.90
N ASN A 192 19.07 -8.99 -37.84
CA ASN A 192 19.90 -9.30 -38.99
C ASN A 192 19.34 -10.52 -39.74
N PRO A 193 18.80 -10.34 -40.97
CA PRO A 193 18.19 -11.44 -41.72
C PRO A 193 19.16 -12.59 -42.03
N ALA A 194 20.46 -12.28 -42.17
CA ALA A 194 21.50 -13.30 -42.43
C ALA A 194 21.80 -14.17 -41.20
N CYS A 195 21.46 -13.70 -40.00
CA CYS A 195 21.68 -14.44 -38.76
C CYS A 195 20.51 -15.37 -38.41
N GLY A 196 19.27 -14.86 -38.43
CA GLY A 196 18.05 -15.62 -38.15
C GLY A 196 17.94 -16.25 -36.73
N CYS A 197 18.94 -16.09 -35.89
CA CYS A 197 19.04 -16.65 -34.55
C CYS A 197 17.92 -16.16 -33.65
N THR A 198 17.36 -17.03 -32.80
CA THR A 198 16.51 -16.61 -31.67
C THR A 198 17.44 -16.19 -30.53
N MET A 199 17.54 -14.88 -30.29
CA MET A 199 18.46 -14.32 -29.32
C MET A 199 17.76 -14.03 -27.95
N PRO A 200 18.43 -14.29 -26.82
CA PRO A 200 17.92 -13.91 -25.51
C PRO A 200 18.01 -12.39 -25.33
N LEU A 201 17.07 -11.86 -24.59
CA LEU A 201 17.01 -10.47 -24.10
C LEU A 201 17.31 -10.50 -22.60
N ALA A 202 18.59 -10.56 -22.22
CA ALA A 202 18.96 -10.75 -20.82
C ALA A 202 19.58 -9.49 -20.20
N SER A 203 18.94 -9.00 -19.15
CA SER A 203 19.50 -7.92 -18.32
C SER A 203 20.65 -8.43 -17.43
N SER A 204 20.68 -9.73 -17.12
CA SER A 204 21.76 -10.39 -16.39
C SER A 204 21.79 -11.87 -16.75
N PHE A 205 22.96 -12.41 -16.95
CA PHE A 205 23.21 -13.85 -17.02
C PHE A 205 23.67 -14.41 -15.67
N ILE A 206 23.96 -13.56 -14.68
CA ILE A 206 24.42 -13.98 -13.35
C ILE A 206 23.25 -14.59 -12.58
N LEU A 207 23.49 -15.78 -12.02
CA LEU A 207 22.55 -16.56 -11.24
C LEU A 207 22.83 -16.44 -9.73
N CYS A 208 24.11 -16.38 -9.34
CA CYS A 208 24.54 -16.26 -7.96
C CYS A 208 25.81 -15.41 -7.89
N SER A 209 25.91 -14.57 -6.88
CA SER A 209 27.13 -13.80 -6.58
C SER A 209 27.40 -13.83 -5.09
N LYS A 210 28.47 -14.51 -4.69
CA LYS A 210 28.96 -14.59 -3.30
C LYS A 210 30.45 -14.21 -3.28
N GLY A 211 30.71 -12.92 -3.10
CA GLY A 211 32.08 -12.39 -3.18
C GLY A 211 32.65 -12.50 -4.58
N THR A 212 33.80 -13.19 -4.72
CA THR A 212 34.45 -13.46 -6.00
C THR A 212 33.96 -14.74 -6.69
N ASN A 213 33.03 -15.46 -6.07
CA ASN A 213 32.53 -16.73 -6.59
C ASN A 213 31.13 -16.51 -7.18
N GLU A 214 31.07 -16.42 -8.50
CA GLU A 214 29.84 -16.21 -9.26
C GLU A 214 29.48 -17.47 -10.03
N ILE A 215 28.17 -17.64 -10.26
CA ILE A 215 27.63 -18.64 -11.19
C ILE A 215 26.82 -17.88 -12.22
N TRP A 216 27.08 -18.16 -13.51
CA TRP A 216 26.31 -17.52 -14.57
C TRP A 216 25.94 -18.51 -15.67
N ALA A 217 24.87 -18.19 -16.43
CA ALA A 217 24.42 -18.93 -17.60
C ALA A 217 25.02 -18.26 -18.85
N GLU A 218 26.08 -18.84 -19.42
CA GLU A 218 26.74 -18.33 -20.62
C GLU A 218 25.95 -18.74 -21.87
N PRO A 219 25.52 -17.78 -22.72
CA PRO A 219 24.89 -18.13 -24.00
C PRO A 219 25.93 -18.67 -24.99
N VAL A 220 25.76 -19.90 -25.41
CA VAL A 220 26.64 -20.61 -26.39
C VAL A 220 25.85 -20.90 -27.66
N LEU A 221 26.47 -20.68 -28.82
CA LEU A 221 25.85 -20.99 -30.10
C LEU A 221 26.18 -22.44 -30.47
N GLN A 222 25.15 -23.26 -30.61
CA GLN A 222 25.27 -24.65 -31.06
C GLN A 222 24.16 -24.92 -32.09
N ASP A 223 24.55 -25.44 -33.25
CA ASP A 223 23.64 -25.79 -34.37
C ASP A 223 22.73 -24.62 -34.81
N GLY A 224 23.24 -23.38 -34.75
CA GLY A 224 22.48 -22.16 -35.12
C GLY A 224 21.47 -21.68 -34.06
N ALA A 225 21.39 -22.34 -32.93
CA ALA A 225 20.54 -21.97 -31.77
C ALA A 225 21.38 -21.54 -30.57
N VAL A 226 20.85 -20.68 -29.75
CA VAL A 226 21.46 -20.30 -28.46
C VAL A 226 21.08 -21.31 -27.39
N HIS A 227 22.06 -21.87 -26.71
CA HIS A 227 21.95 -22.70 -25.52
C HIS A 227 22.61 -22.00 -24.32
N PHE A 228 22.37 -22.45 -23.12
CA PHE A 228 22.97 -21.90 -21.90
C PHE A 228 23.83 -22.96 -21.21
N GLU A 229 25.12 -22.63 -21.01
CA GLU A 229 26.03 -23.42 -20.19
C GLU A 229 26.34 -22.73 -18.89
N LEU A 230 26.40 -23.49 -17.79
CA LEU A 230 26.73 -22.94 -16.48
C LEU A 230 28.23 -22.82 -16.31
N GLN A 231 28.67 -21.65 -15.93
CA GLN A 231 30.05 -21.30 -15.66
C GLN A 231 30.23 -20.90 -14.20
N HIS A 232 31.42 -21.10 -13.65
CA HIS A 232 31.75 -20.82 -12.26
C HIS A 232 33.05 -19.99 -12.20
N GLY A 233 33.12 -19.08 -11.19
CA GLY A 233 34.30 -18.24 -10.96
C GLY A 233 33.96 -16.76 -10.98
N CYS A 234 34.83 -15.94 -11.59
CA CYS A 234 34.59 -14.51 -11.77
C CYS A 234 34.06 -14.26 -13.19
N CYS A 235 32.79 -13.83 -13.30
CA CYS A 235 32.17 -13.57 -14.59
C CYS A 235 32.83 -12.35 -15.28
N PRO A 236 33.33 -12.45 -16.49
CA PRO A 236 33.82 -11.30 -17.24
C PRO A 236 32.70 -10.28 -17.47
N LYS A 237 33.00 -8.98 -17.36
CA LYS A 237 31.99 -7.92 -17.49
C LYS A 237 31.20 -7.99 -18.81
N GLU A 238 31.83 -8.33 -19.90
CA GLU A 238 31.23 -8.50 -21.23
C GLU A 238 30.27 -9.69 -21.32
N LYS A 239 30.36 -10.66 -20.38
CA LYS A 239 29.51 -11.84 -20.29
C LYS A 239 28.38 -11.71 -19.24
N MET A 240 28.36 -10.64 -18.49
CA MET A 240 27.32 -10.45 -17.42
C MET A 240 25.92 -10.19 -17.98
N SER A 241 25.81 -9.63 -19.20
CA SER A 241 24.57 -9.23 -19.84
C SER A 241 24.77 -9.01 -21.31
N ASN A 242 23.72 -9.18 -22.11
CA ASN A 242 23.74 -8.69 -23.50
C ASN A 242 22.93 -7.42 -23.72
N LYS A 243 22.39 -6.82 -22.64
CA LYS A 243 21.72 -5.51 -22.68
C LYS A 243 22.75 -4.40 -22.92
N VAL A 244 22.42 -3.48 -23.82
CA VAL A 244 23.28 -2.32 -24.16
C VAL A 244 22.62 -1.04 -23.62
N GLY A 245 23.34 -0.33 -22.74
CA GLY A 245 22.85 0.89 -22.09
C GLY A 245 21.81 0.63 -20.97
N SER A 246 21.44 1.70 -20.28
CA SER A 246 20.49 1.66 -19.15
C SER A 246 19.04 1.86 -19.59
N GLN A 247 18.81 2.52 -20.70
CA GLN A 247 17.48 2.87 -21.20
C GLN A 247 17.06 1.99 -22.39
N GLY A 248 15.75 1.78 -22.54
CA GLY A 248 15.15 1.05 -23.66
C GLY A 248 15.49 -0.45 -23.68
N ALA A 249 14.96 -1.13 -24.69
CA ALA A 249 15.16 -2.57 -24.95
C ALA A 249 16.18 -2.79 -26.06
N VAL A 250 17.44 -2.39 -25.80
CA VAL A 250 18.56 -2.57 -26.75
C VAL A 250 19.43 -3.72 -26.28
N PHE A 251 19.59 -4.75 -27.12
CA PHE A 251 20.36 -5.97 -26.81
C PHE A 251 21.26 -6.35 -27.96
N ARG A 252 22.42 -6.95 -27.62
CA ARG A 252 23.40 -7.47 -28.59
C ARG A 252 23.14 -8.95 -28.86
N CYS A 253 23.02 -9.31 -30.10
CA CYS A 253 22.90 -10.71 -30.50
C CYS A 253 24.20 -11.49 -30.17
N PRO A 254 24.12 -12.59 -29.38
CA PRO A 254 25.33 -13.36 -29.05
C PRO A 254 25.92 -14.10 -30.24
N ALA A 255 25.13 -14.34 -31.30
CA ALA A 255 25.62 -15.06 -32.50
C ALA A 255 26.34 -14.14 -33.47
N CYS A 256 25.82 -12.94 -33.79
CA CYS A 256 26.38 -12.08 -34.86
C CYS A 256 26.78 -10.67 -34.39
N GLY A 257 26.55 -10.33 -33.14
CA GLY A 257 26.87 -9.01 -32.58
C GLY A 257 25.90 -7.88 -32.96
N SER A 258 24.90 -8.09 -33.83
CA SER A 258 23.95 -7.10 -34.25
C SER A 258 23.10 -6.63 -33.05
N LEU A 259 22.72 -5.34 -33.05
CA LEU A 259 21.90 -4.75 -31.97
C LEU A 259 20.41 -4.77 -32.33
N THR A 260 19.56 -5.08 -31.38
CA THR A 260 18.14 -4.74 -31.45
C THR A 260 17.98 -3.24 -31.18
N THR A 261 16.87 -2.66 -31.64
CA THR A 261 16.40 -1.34 -31.17
C THR A 261 15.18 -1.52 -30.28
N ASP A 262 14.92 -0.55 -29.43
CA ASP A 262 13.70 -0.54 -28.59
C ASP A 262 12.42 -0.64 -29.44
N ALA A 263 12.37 0.10 -30.56
CA ALA A 263 11.28 0.06 -31.52
C ALA A 263 11.09 -1.34 -32.14
N TYR A 264 12.18 -2.02 -32.49
CA TYR A 264 12.11 -3.38 -33.01
C TYR A 264 11.53 -4.38 -31.99
N VAL A 265 11.99 -4.31 -30.74
CA VAL A 265 11.50 -5.22 -29.69
C VAL A 265 10.02 -4.94 -29.39
N LYS A 266 9.59 -3.69 -29.37
CA LYS A 266 8.16 -3.30 -29.23
C LYS A 266 7.33 -3.82 -30.40
N GLN A 267 7.81 -3.68 -31.64
CA GLN A 267 7.13 -4.22 -32.84
C GLN A 267 6.98 -5.74 -32.77
N MET A 268 8.02 -6.45 -32.35
CA MET A 268 7.96 -7.90 -32.18
C MET A 268 6.98 -8.30 -31.09
N GLY A 269 6.98 -7.58 -29.96
CA GLY A 269 6.03 -7.78 -28.86
C GLY A 269 4.58 -7.59 -29.30
N SER A 270 4.28 -6.45 -29.93
CA SER A 270 2.94 -6.13 -30.45
C SER A 270 2.45 -7.12 -31.51
N SER A 271 3.38 -7.83 -32.17
CA SER A 271 3.07 -8.90 -33.13
C SER A 271 3.07 -10.29 -32.49
N HIS A 272 3.08 -10.41 -31.17
CA HIS A 272 3.14 -11.66 -30.39
C HIS A 272 4.31 -12.59 -30.80
N LYS A 273 5.48 -11.99 -31.14
CA LYS A 273 6.70 -12.69 -31.58
C LYS A 273 7.81 -12.69 -30.51
N LEU A 274 7.53 -12.20 -29.31
CA LEU A 274 8.41 -12.41 -28.17
C LEU A 274 8.20 -13.82 -27.63
N GLY A 275 9.31 -14.52 -27.36
CA GLY A 275 9.31 -15.80 -26.69
C GLY A 275 10.01 -15.74 -25.33
N ALA A 276 10.26 -16.90 -24.76
CA ALA A 276 11.07 -17.08 -23.57
C ALA A 276 11.91 -18.36 -23.68
N GLN A 277 13.11 -18.33 -23.08
CA GLN A 277 14.00 -19.48 -23.02
C GLN A 277 14.51 -19.65 -21.59
N MET A 278 14.45 -20.87 -21.08
CA MET A 278 15.00 -21.22 -19.77
C MET A 278 16.51 -21.13 -19.81
N MET A 279 17.11 -20.39 -18.87
CA MET A 279 18.56 -20.23 -18.78
C MET A 279 19.19 -21.18 -17.76
N ALA A 280 18.52 -21.40 -16.65
CA ALA A 280 19.02 -22.25 -15.57
C ALA A 280 17.87 -22.68 -14.65
N ILE A 281 18.14 -23.70 -13.83
CA ILE A 281 17.25 -24.18 -12.77
C ILE A 281 17.99 -24.08 -11.46
N SER A 282 17.35 -23.48 -10.45
CA SER A 282 17.80 -23.48 -9.07
C SER A 282 17.22 -24.70 -8.34
N LEU A 283 18.05 -25.51 -7.75
CA LEU A 283 17.66 -26.71 -6.98
C LEU A 283 17.89 -26.52 -5.48
N GLU A 284 16.95 -26.97 -4.67
CA GLU A 284 17.13 -27.24 -3.25
C GLU A 284 17.71 -28.63 -3.07
N THR A 285 18.91 -28.71 -2.48
CA THR A 285 19.61 -29.96 -2.15
C THR A 285 19.88 -30.02 -0.64
N GLU A 286 20.37 -31.13 -0.14
CA GLU A 286 20.79 -31.27 1.28
C GLU A 286 21.93 -30.30 1.62
N ASP A 287 22.82 -30.01 0.66
CA ASP A 287 23.99 -29.13 0.84
C ASP A 287 23.67 -27.63 0.57
N GLY A 288 22.40 -27.29 0.23
CA GLY A 288 21.96 -25.93 -0.06
C GLY A 288 21.47 -25.75 -1.48
N ILE A 289 21.65 -24.52 -2.05
CA ILE A 289 21.19 -24.20 -3.40
C ILE A 289 22.24 -24.56 -4.43
N LYS A 290 21.88 -25.38 -5.42
CA LYS A 290 22.67 -25.73 -6.61
C LYS A 290 21.99 -25.19 -7.86
N TYR A 291 22.76 -24.90 -8.89
CA TYR A 291 22.25 -24.56 -10.22
C TYR A 291 22.57 -25.65 -11.22
N ILE A 292 21.61 -25.96 -12.09
CA ILE A 292 21.80 -26.88 -13.22
C ILE A 292 21.35 -26.23 -14.52
N ALA A 293 21.89 -26.72 -15.64
CA ALA A 293 21.40 -26.35 -16.96
C ALA A 293 19.95 -26.84 -17.18
N PRO A 294 19.17 -26.20 -18.08
CA PRO A 294 17.83 -26.64 -18.40
C PRO A 294 17.81 -28.10 -18.90
N SER A 295 16.97 -28.96 -18.28
CA SER A 295 16.75 -30.33 -18.74
C SER A 295 15.53 -30.39 -19.69
N GLU A 296 15.52 -31.36 -20.62
CA GLU A 296 14.36 -31.57 -21.50
C GLU A 296 13.09 -31.84 -20.69
N LYS A 297 13.19 -32.59 -19.60
CA LYS A 297 12.10 -32.88 -18.67
C LYS A 297 11.47 -31.59 -18.11
N GLN A 298 12.30 -30.65 -17.66
CA GLN A 298 11.83 -29.39 -17.06
C GLN A 298 11.28 -28.43 -18.12
N MET A 299 11.87 -28.41 -19.31
CA MET A 299 11.34 -27.62 -20.44
C MET A 299 9.99 -28.14 -20.90
N HIS A 300 9.82 -29.47 -20.98
CA HIS A 300 8.55 -30.10 -21.32
C HIS A 300 7.48 -29.80 -20.24
N ALA A 301 7.82 -29.95 -18.96
CA ALA A 301 6.91 -29.67 -17.84
C ALA A 301 6.48 -28.19 -17.76
N ALA A 302 7.29 -27.25 -18.27
CA ALA A 302 6.92 -25.84 -18.34
C ALA A 302 6.01 -25.50 -19.54
N ASN A 303 5.98 -26.35 -20.56
CA ASN A 303 5.21 -26.12 -21.78
C ASN A 303 3.80 -26.74 -21.67
N VAL A 304 2.97 -26.13 -20.86
CA VAL A 304 1.54 -26.52 -20.67
C VAL A 304 0.64 -25.57 -21.45
N PRO A 305 -0.57 -25.99 -21.86
CA PRO A 305 -1.52 -25.09 -22.49
C PRO A 305 -1.98 -24.00 -21.52
N ILE A 306 -2.30 -22.82 -22.05
CA ILE A 306 -2.95 -21.77 -21.27
C ILE A 306 -4.34 -22.25 -20.88
N PRO A 307 -4.75 -22.09 -19.59
CA PRO A 307 -6.12 -22.43 -19.16
C PRO A 307 -7.17 -21.61 -19.92
N GLU A 308 -8.24 -22.25 -20.38
CA GLU A 308 -9.34 -21.59 -21.10
C GLU A 308 -10.03 -20.52 -20.24
N ASP A 309 -10.05 -20.70 -18.94
CA ASP A 309 -10.66 -19.85 -17.93
C ASP A 309 -9.65 -18.93 -17.22
N ALA A 310 -8.51 -18.66 -17.86
CA ALA A 310 -7.57 -17.65 -17.40
C ALA A 310 -8.31 -16.30 -17.20
N PRO A 311 -8.10 -15.61 -16.05
CA PRO A 311 -8.89 -14.44 -15.73
C PRO A 311 -8.63 -13.29 -16.72
N PRO A 312 -9.69 -12.66 -17.28
CA PRO A 312 -9.55 -11.50 -18.16
C PRO A 312 -9.24 -10.22 -17.36
N GLY A 313 -8.65 -9.24 -18.05
CA GLY A 313 -8.40 -7.90 -17.50
C GLY A 313 -7.30 -7.19 -18.28
N GLU A 314 -7.59 -6.02 -18.84
CA GLU A 314 -6.63 -5.23 -19.60
C GLU A 314 -5.79 -4.34 -18.66
N ILE A 315 -4.50 -4.22 -18.95
CA ILE A 315 -3.59 -3.29 -18.28
C ILE A 315 -3.77 -1.91 -18.92
N PRO A 316 -4.03 -0.85 -18.14
CA PRO A 316 -4.20 0.50 -18.69
C PRO A 316 -2.97 0.98 -19.46
N ASP A 317 -3.18 1.74 -20.53
CA ASP A 317 -2.11 2.37 -21.31
C ASP A 317 -1.56 3.58 -20.54
N ASN A 318 -0.62 3.31 -19.65
CA ASN A 318 0.13 4.32 -18.92
C ASN A 318 1.60 3.91 -18.84
N PRO A 319 2.43 4.26 -19.86
CA PRO A 319 3.81 3.80 -19.96
C PRO A 319 4.73 4.29 -18.84
N HIS A 320 4.30 5.26 -18.03
CA HIS A 320 5.06 5.71 -16.87
C HIS A 320 5.05 4.66 -15.74
N TRP A 321 3.93 3.99 -15.53
CA TRP A 321 3.74 3.02 -14.46
C TRP A 321 3.65 1.57 -14.96
N PHE A 322 3.16 1.36 -16.20
CA PHE A 322 2.92 0.06 -16.79
C PHE A 322 3.65 -0.05 -18.14
N THR A 323 4.85 -0.62 -18.16
CA THR A 323 5.63 -0.72 -19.39
C THR A 323 5.37 -2.00 -20.21
N PRO A 324 4.83 -3.14 -19.66
CA PRO A 324 4.57 -4.35 -20.42
C PRO A 324 3.63 -4.19 -21.63
N PRO A 325 2.55 -3.38 -21.60
CA PRO A 325 1.68 -3.17 -22.74
C PRO A 325 2.41 -2.68 -24.00
N GLY A 326 3.42 -1.81 -23.85
CA GLY A 326 4.28 -1.35 -24.93
C GLY A 326 5.09 -2.45 -25.61
N PHE A 327 5.20 -3.63 -24.99
CA PHE A 327 5.87 -4.82 -25.51
C PHE A 327 4.88 -5.97 -25.79
N GLY A 328 3.59 -5.68 -25.94
CA GLY A 328 2.56 -6.64 -26.33
C GLY A 328 1.92 -7.45 -25.22
N LEU A 329 2.30 -7.25 -23.96
CA LEU A 329 1.65 -7.87 -22.80
C LEU A 329 0.53 -6.94 -22.32
N LYS A 330 -0.65 -7.07 -22.94
CA LYS A 330 -1.76 -6.11 -22.76
C LYS A 330 -2.72 -6.46 -21.63
N ASN A 331 -2.80 -7.74 -21.25
CA ASN A 331 -3.67 -8.20 -20.19
C ASN A 331 -2.86 -8.56 -18.94
N TYR A 332 -3.48 -8.50 -17.77
CA TYR A 332 -2.81 -8.94 -16.54
C TYR A 332 -2.43 -10.43 -16.61
N ALA A 333 -3.22 -11.28 -17.29
CA ALA A 333 -2.89 -12.68 -17.52
C ALA A 333 -1.60 -12.84 -18.35
N ASP A 334 -1.27 -11.93 -19.26
CA ASP A 334 -0.03 -11.97 -20.07
C ASP A 334 1.25 -11.81 -19.22
N LEU A 335 1.09 -11.38 -17.97
CA LEU A 335 2.20 -11.25 -17.01
C LEU A 335 2.61 -12.58 -16.38
N PHE A 336 1.95 -13.68 -16.71
CA PHE A 336 2.22 -15.01 -16.18
C PHE A 336 2.62 -15.98 -17.31
N SER A 337 3.45 -16.96 -16.99
CA SER A 337 3.67 -18.10 -17.88
C SER A 337 2.44 -19.02 -17.89
N SER A 338 2.32 -19.87 -18.91
CA SER A 338 1.22 -20.83 -18.97
C SER A 338 1.17 -21.75 -17.73
N ARG A 339 2.34 -22.18 -17.23
CA ARG A 339 2.45 -22.98 -15.99
C ARG A 339 2.01 -22.19 -14.75
N GLN A 340 2.37 -20.90 -14.65
CA GLN A 340 1.92 -20.02 -13.57
C GLN A 340 0.40 -19.80 -13.61
N LEU A 341 -0.17 -19.58 -14.81
CA LEU A 341 -1.62 -19.48 -15.00
C LEU A 341 -2.33 -20.77 -14.58
N THR A 342 -1.83 -21.93 -15.02
CA THR A 342 -2.38 -23.24 -14.66
C THR A 342 -2.37 -23.44 -13.14
N MET A 343 -1.28 -23.08 -12.48
CA MET A 343 -1.15 -23.18 -11.01
C MET A 343 -2.13 -22.28 -10.28
N LEU A 344 -2.19 -20.99 -10.62
CA LEU A 344 -3.06 -20.02 -9.95
C LEU A 344 -4.53 -20.31 -10.20
N THR A 345 -4.90 -20.69 -11.44
CA THR A 345 -6.25 -21.12 -11.80
C THR A 345 -6.66 -22.34 -10.98
N MET A 346 -5.79 -23.36 -10.87
CA MET A 346 -6.06 -24.56 -10.08
C MET A 346 -6.29 -24.24 -8.59
N PHE A 347 -5.52 -23.32 -8.00
CA PHE A 347 -5.77 -22.89 -6.63
C PHE A 347 -7.14 -22.23 -6.46
N CYS A 348 -7.54 -21.35 -7.40
CA CYS A 348 -8.87 -20.75 -7.37
C CYS A 348 -9.98 -21.79 -7.52
N ASP A 349 -9.83 -22.75 -8.41
CA ASP A 349 -10.84 -23.79 -8.70
C ASP A 349 -11.03 -24.79 -7.55
N LEU A 350 -10.01 -24.96 -6.70
CA LEU A 350 -10.09 -25.79 -5.50
C LEU A 350 -10.74 -25.09 -4.31
N LEU A 351 -10.82 -23.75 -4.31
CA LEU A 351 -11.35 -23.00 -3.15
C LEU A 351 -12.80 -23.36 -2.78
N PRO A 352 -13.75 -23.52 -3.71
CA PRO A 352 -15.11 -23.92 -3.36
C PRO A 352 -15.17 -25.26 -2.60
N GLU A 353 -14.38 -26.25 -3.02
CA GLU A 353 -14.30 -27.55 -2.33
C GLU A 353 -13.76 -27.40 -0.90
N ILE A 354 -12.76 -26.53 -0.72
CA ILE A 354 -12.19 -26.23 0.62
C ILE A 354 -13.21 -25.50 1.49
N GLN A 355 -13.96 -24.55 0.93
CA GLN A 355 -15.01 -23.81 1.63
C GLN A 355 -16.13 -24.73 2.09
N ASP A 356 -16.59 -25.63 1.22
CA ASP A 356 -17.65 -26.60 1.51
C ASP A 356 -17.20 -27.58 2.61
N LYS A 357 -15.94 -28.03 2.55
CA LYS A 357 -15.36 -28.87 3.60
C LYS A 357 -15.32 -28.15 4.94
N ALA A 358 -14.86 -26.90 4.96
CA ALA A 358 -14.80 -26.11 6.18
C ALA A 358 -16.21 -25.83 6.75
N ALA A 359 -17.18 -25.53 5.89
CA ALA A 359 -18.58 -25.37 6.31
C ALA A 359 -19.18 -26.66 6.87
N SER A 360 -18.89 -27.79 6.25
CA SER A 360 -19.32 -29.12 6.74
C SER A 360 -18.73 -29.45 8.12
N ASP A 361 -17.45 -29.17 8.31
CA ASP A 361 -16.79 -29.37 9.59
C ASP A 361 -17.31 -28.41 10.67
N ALA A 362 -17.64 -27.17 10.29
CA ALA A 362 -18.26 -26.19 11.16
C ALA A 362 -19.66 -26.63 11.63
N LEU A 363 -20.46 -27.19 10.73
CA LEU A 363 -21.74 -27.83 11.10
C LEU A 363 -21.55 -28.99 12.07
N ALA A 364 -20.57 -29.85 11.81
CA ALA A 364 -20.27 -30.99 12.69
C ALA A 364 -19.76 -30.55 14.06
N ALA A 365 -19.08 -29.38 14.12
CA ALA A 365 -18.66 -28.74 15.35
C ALA A 365 -19.78 -27.97 16.10
N GLY A 366 -21.00 -27.93 15.55
CA GLY A 366 -22.18 -27.34 16.18
C GLY A 366 -22.45 -25.88 15.82
N MET A 367 -21.84 -25.34 14.74
CA MET A 367 -22.22 -24.03 14.24
C MET A 367 -23.61 -24.06 13.59
N ASP A 368 -24.32 -22.93 13.63
CA ASP A 368 -25.65 -22.78 13.07
C ASP A 368 -25.66 -23.02 11.53
N ALA A 369 -26.61 -23.85 11.08
CA ALA A 369 -26.84 -24.11 9.68
C ALA A 369 -27.62 -23.00 8.95
N SER A 370 -28.40 -22.19 9.68
CA SER A 370 -29.33 -21.19 9.15
C SER A 370 -28.76 -19.78 8.99
N GLY A 371 -27.50 -19.59 9.29
CA GLY A 371 -26.87 -18.27 9.52
C GLY A 371 -26.67 -17.38 8.28
N GLY A 372 -27.09 -17.76 7.08
CA GLY A 372 -26.92 -16.99 5.84
C GLY A 372 -25.46 -16.94 5.35
N SER A 373 -25.25 -16.25 4.20
CA SER A 373 -23.91 -16.06 3.60
C SER A 373 -23.11 -15.00 4.35
N LEU A 374 -21.79 -15.05 4.23
CA LEU A 374 -20.87 -14.09 4.82
C LEU A 374 -21.15 -12.65 4.36
N SER A 375 -21.43 -12.44 3.07
CA SER A 375 -21.76 -11.13 2.49
C SER A 375 -23.08 -10.55 3.05
N ASN A 376 -24.02 -11.41 3.44
CA ASN A 376 -25.28 -11.00 4.07
C ASN A 376 -25.20 -10.93 5.61
N GLY A 377 -24.00 -10.84 6.16
CA GLY A 377 -23.80 -10.72 7.60
C GLY A 377 -23.85 -12.03 8.38
N GLY A 378 -23.92 -13.18 7.70
CA GLY A 378 -23.97 -14.50 8.33
C GLY A 378 -22.81 -14.78 9.29
N THR A 379 -23.10 -15.61 10.31
CA THR A 379 -22.14 -16.06 11.34
C THR A 379 -22.17 -17.59 11.53
N GLY A 380 -22.99 -18.29 10.74
CA GLY A 380 -23.12 -19.75 10.77
C GLY A 380 -22.04 -20.47 9.97
N ALA A 381 -22.19 -21.78 9.84
CA ALA A 381 -21.23 -22.68 9.20
C ALA A 381 -20.90 -22.30 7.75
N LEU A 382 -21.89 -21.92 6.94
CA LEU A 382 -21.67 -21.46 5.57
C LEU A 382 -20.77 -20.23 5.54
N ALA A 383 -21.09 -19.21 6.35
CA ALA A 383 -20.32 -17.98 6.42
C ALA A 383 -18.88 -18.22 6.95
N TYR A 384 -18.70 -19.19 7.86
CA TYR A 384 -17.38 -19.59 8.35
C TYR A 384 -16.52 -20.20 7.26
N GLY A 385 -17.05 -21.15 6.48
CA GLY A 385 -16.34 -21.72 5.33
C GLY A 385 -15.98 -20.66 4.29
N GLN A 386 -16.90 -19.71 4.01
CA GLN A 386 -16.65 -18.59 3.13
C GLN A 386 -15.55 -17.63 3.68
N ALA A 387 -15.52 -17.39 4.99
CA ALA A 387 -14.46 -16.60 5.63
C ALA A 387 -13.08 -17.23 5.46
N ILE A 388 -12.97 -18.55 5.62
CA ILE A 388 -11.72 -19.29 5.33
C ILE A 388 -11.33 -19.11 3.87
N GLY A 389 -12.30 -19.20 2.94
CA GLY A 389 -12.09 -18.96 1.51
C GLY A 389 -11.51 -17.57 1.21
N VAL A 390 -11.96 -16.51 1.90
CA VAL A 390 -11.42 -15.17 1.74
C VAL A 390 -9.93 -15.12 2.09
N TYR A 391 -9.51 -15.67 3.22
CA TYR A 391 -8.09 -15.63 3.61
C TYR A 391 -7.23 -16.50 2.69
N LEU A 392 -7.75 -17.62 2.18
CA LEU A 392 -7.04 -18.46 1.22
C LEU A 392 -6.94 -17.76 -0.15
N ALA A 393 -7.93 -16.97 -0.56
CA ALA A 393 -7.82 -16.13 -1.76
C ALA A 393 -6.67 -15.09 -1.62
N PHE A 394 -6.46 -14.52 -0.44
CA PHE A 394 -5.31 -13.66 -0.20
C PHE A 394 -3.97 -14.40 -0.25
N VAL A 395 -3.94 -15.67 0.15
CA VAL A 395 -2.76 -16.52 -0.04
C VAL A 395 -2.46 -16.69 -1.52
N ILE A 396 -3.48 -16.92 -2.36
CA ILE A 396 -3.34 -17.05 -3.83
C ILE A 396 -2.79 -15.73 -4.43
N ASP A 397 -3.35 -14.58 -4.06
CA ASP A 397 -2.87 -13.28 -4.52
C ASP A 397 -1.40 -13.02 -4.16
N LYS A 398 -0.99 -13.39 -2.95
CA LYS A 398 0.42 -13.26 -2.53
C LYS A 398 1.34 -14.22 -3.28
N ILE A 399 0.86 -15.39 -3.68
CA ILE A 399 1.59 -16.29 -4.57
C ILE A 399 1.69 -15.65 -5.96
N ALA A 400 0.63 -15.04 -6.48
CA ALA A 400 0.67 -14.34 -7.75
C ALA A 400 1.68 -13.18 -7.74
N ASP A 401 1.76 -12.40 -6.64
CA ASP A 401 2.77 -11.35 -6.47
C ASP A 401 4.20 -11.90 -6.47
N ALA A 402 4.41 -13.08 -5.86
CA ALA A 402 5.71 -13.71 -5.76
C ALA A 402 6.08 -14.55 -7.00
N ASN A 403 5.16 -14.78 -7.94
CA ASN A 403 5.33 -15.75 -9.02
C ASN A 403 4.67 -15.31 -10.32
N SER A 404 5.23 -14.28 -10.95
CA SER A 404 4.87 -13.81 -12.30
C SER A 404 6.11 -13.70 -13.19
N THR A 405 5.94 -13.45 -14.50
CA THR A 405 7.05 -13.16 -15.43
C THR A 405 7.63 -11.75 -15.25
N ILE A 406 7.21 -11.04 -14.22
CA ILE A 406 7.77 -9.75 -13.77
C ILE A 406 8.64 -9.95 -12.51
N CYS A 407 8.60 -11.11 -11.90
CA CYS A 407 9.47 -11.46 -10.77
C CYS A 407 10.91 -11.65 -11.23
N SER A 408 11.86 -10.91 -10.67
CA SER A 408 13.28 -11.06 -11.00
C SER A 408 14.03 -11.92 -9.96
N TRP A 409 15.18 -12.44 -10.35
CA TRP A 409 16.04 -13.24 -9.48
C TRP A 409 17.00 -12.36 -8.67
N ARG A 410 17.11 -12.57 -7.37
CA ARG A 410 18.09 -11.91 -6.48
C ARG A 410 19.34 -12.77 -6.37
N ILE A 411 20.39 -12.37 -7.07
CA ILE A 411 21.66 -13.10 -7.17
C ILE A 411 22.42 -13.24 -5.84
N THR A 412 22.25 -12.31 -4.91
CA THR A 412 22.91 -12.33 -3.59
C THR A 412 22.19 -13.19 -2.56
N GLY A 413 20.87 -13.38 -2.71
CA GLY A 413 20.03 -14.10 -1.76
C GLY A 413 19.42 -15.40 -2.28
N ASN A 414 19.68 -15.77 -3.54
CA ASN A 414 19.09 -16.93 -4.22
C ASN A 414 17.56 -16.98 -4.01
N SER A 415 16.87 -15.87 -4.28
CA SER A 415 15.47 -15.70 -3.97
C SER A 415 14.74 -14.89 -5.02
N LEU A 416 13.42 -14.99 -5.05
CA LEU A 416 12.55 -14.21 -5.91
C LEU A 416 12.42 -12.76 -5.40
N ARG A 417 12.31 -11.83 -6.32
CA ARG A 417 11.84 -10.48 -6.07
C ARG A 417 10.42 -10.38 -6.62
N ASN A 418 9.49 -9.97 -5.78
CA ASN A 418 8.07 -9.89 -6.12
C ASN A 418 7.79 -8.97 -7.30
N THR A 419 6.64 -9.16 -7.94
CA THR A 419 6.08 -8.32 -9.01
C THR A 419 6.09 -6.86 -8.58
N PHE A 420 5.54 -6.57 -7.42
CA PHE A 420 5.51 -5.22 -6.85
C PHE A 420 6.73 -4.93 -5.95
N GLY A 421 7.92 -5.01 -6.54
CA GLY A 421 9.13 -4.47 -5.88
C GLY A 421 9.11 -2.93 -5.76
N ARG A 422 8.18 -2.27 -6.43
CA ARG A 422 7.82 -0.84 -6.37
C ARG A 422 6.35 -0.66 -6.77
N GLN A 423 5.80 0.55 -6.64
CA GLN A 423 4.43 0.90 -7.06
C GLN A 423 4.33 1.06 -8.58
N ALA A 424 4.68 0.02 -9.33
CA ALA A 424 4.62 -0.01 -10.80
C ALA A 424 4.77 -1.45 -11.28
N ILE A 425 4.36 -1.74 -12.51
CA ILE A 425 4.62 -3.01 -13.21
C ILE A 425 5.60 -2.72 -14.36
N PRO A 426 6.92 -2.84 -14.12
CA PRO A 426 7.93 -2.63 -15.16
C PRO A 426 8.08 -3.88 -16.04
N MET A 427 8.48 -3.71 -17.30
CA MET A 427 8.93 -4.82 -18.12
C MET A 427 10.20 -5.45 -17.56
N VAL A 428 10.21 -6.77 -17.42
CA VAL A 428 11.35 -7.57 -16.96
C VAL A 428 11.81 -8.50 -18.10
N TRP A 429 13.11 -8.48 -18.38
CA TRP A 429 13.70 -9.24 -19.49
C TRP A 429 14.24 -10.60 -19.04
N THR A 430 14.79 -10.65 -17.82
CA THR A 430 15.20 -11.88 -17.15
C THR A 430 14.35 -12.08 -15.94
N TYR A 431 13.51 -13.09 -15.92
CA TYR A 431 12.57 -13.35 -14.83
C TYR A 431 12.79 -14.74 -14.21
N ALA A 432 12.27 -14.92 -13.03
CA ALA A 432 12.33 -16.21 -12.35
C ALA A 432 10.93 -16.68 -11.98
N GLU A 433 10.63 -17.93 -12.29
CA GLU A 433 9.42 -18.64 -11.94
C GLU A 433 9.69 -19.54 -10.73
N GLY A 434 9.00 -19.30 -9.61
CA GLY A 434 9.19 -20.06 -8.39
C GLY A 434 8.35 -21.33 -8.34
N ASN A 435 8.85 -22.35 -7.65
CA ASN A 435 8.06 -23.53 -7.32
C ASN A 435 7.25 -23.28 -6.04
N PRO A 436 5.91 -23.21 -6.10
CA PRO A 436 5.08 -22.91 -4.94
C PRO A 436 5.10 -24.01 -3.87
N PHE A 437 5.58 -25.20 -4.20
CA PHE A 437 5.66 -26.36 -3.30
C PHE A 437 7.04 -26.57 -2.68
N SER A 438 8.04 -25.80 -3.10
CA SER A 438 9.42 -25.82 -2.56
C SER A 438 9.55 -24.96 -1.30
N LYS A 439 10.80 -24.73 -0.82
CA LYS A 439 11.09 -23.85 0.31
C LYS A 439 11.48 -22.42 -0.09
N ILE A 440 11.40 -22.08 -1.38
CA ILE A 440 11.75 -20.76 -1.86
C ILE A 440 10.90 -19.67 -1.22
N THR A 441 11.42 -18.46 -1.11
CA THR A 441 10.66 -17.29 -0.63
C THR A 441 9.43 -17.07 -1.52
N GLY A 442 8.26 -16.85 -0.91
CA GLY A 442 6.99 -16.69 -1.64
C GLY A 442 6.32 -18.02 -2.00
N ASN A 443 6.80 -19.17 -1.48
CA ASN A 443 6.12 -20.45 -1.60
C ASN A 443 4.79 -20.47 -0.81
N LEU A 444 3.92 -21.43 -1.10
CA LEU A 444 2.60 -21.53 -0.50
C LEU A 444 2.65 -21.65 1.02
N SER A 445 3.53 -22.47 1.57
CA SER A 445 3.62 -22.71 3.02
C SER A 445 4.06 -21.46 3.79
N SER A 446 5.08 -20.73 3.28
CA SER A 446 5.55 -19.49 3.91
C SER A 446 4.53 -18.36 3.80
N THR A 447 3.83 -18.29 2.68
CA THR A 447 2.78 -17.32 2.41
C THR A 447 1.56 -17.56 3.30
N LEU A 448 1.10 -18.81 3.39
CA LEU A 448 0.04 -19.22 4.31
C LEU A 448 0.40 -18.88 5.76
N LYS A 449 1.60 -19.22 6.21
CA LYS A 449 2.08 -18.90 7.56
C LYS A 449 2.06 -17.38 7.81
N SER A 450 2.42 -16.58 6.82
CA SER A 450 2.40 -15.10 6.93
C SER A 450 0.98 -14.57 7.16
N VAL A 451 0.00 -15.06 6.39
CA VAL A 451 -1.43 -14.69 6.51
C VAL A 451 -1.99 -15.18 7.86
N VAL A 452 -1.75 -16.42 8.23
CA VAL A 452 -2.18 -17.00 9.52
C VAL A 452 -1.65 -16.20 10.72
N ASN A 453 -0.38 -15.81 10.69
CA ASN A 453 0.18 -14.98 11.75
C ASN A 453 -0.44 -13.59 11.80
N ALA A 454 -0.80 -13.00 10.66
CA ALA A 454 -1.53 -11.74 10.64
C ALA A 454 -2.92 -11.88 11.26
N ILE A 455 -3.68 -12.94 10.90
CA ILE A 455 -5.01 -13.20 11.46
C ILE A 455 -4.95 -13.29 12.98
N ARG A 456 -3.96 -13.99 13.57
CA ARG A 456 -3.81 -14.15 15.03
C ARG A 456 -3.67 -12.82 15.78
N ASN A 457 -3.24 -11.75 15.12
CA ASN A 457 -2.99 -10.44 15.73
C ASN A 457 -4.01 -9.38 15.31
N LEU A 458 -5.09 -9.77 14.62
CA LEU A 458 -6.14 -8.82 14.28
C LEU A 458 -6.89 -8.40 15.55
N PRO A 459 -7.15 -7.10 15.72
CA PRO A 459 -7.91 -6.65 16.88
C PRO A 459 -9.35 -7.13 16.78
N ILE A 460 -9.89 -7.50 17.92
CA ILE A 460 -11.34 -7.71 18.14
C ILE A 460 -11.80 -6.63 19.09
N GLY A 461 -12.84 -5.91 18.75
CA GLY A 461 -13.29 -4.77 19.55
C GLY A 461 -14.66 -4.29 19.08
N SER A 462 -14.81 -2.98 18.98
CA SER A 462 -16.06 -2.37 18.52
C SER A 462 -16.40 -2.74 17.08
N GLU A 463 -17.68 -2.59 16.76
CA GLU A 463 -18.23 -2.83 15.44
C GLU A 463 -17.57 -1.93 14.39
N VAL A 464 -17.22 -2.53 13.25
CA VAL A 464 -16.77 -1.83 12.05
C VAL A 464 -17.69 -2.24 10.91
N SER A 465 -18.21 -1.26 10.18
CA SER A 465 -18.97 -1.47 8.94
C SER A 465 -18.13 -1.03 7.76
N VAL A 466 -17.99 -1.91 6.75
CA VAL A 466 -17.17 -1.66 5.56
C VAL A 466 -18.02 -1.73 4.29
N LEU A 467 -18.00 -0.65 3.50
CA LEU A 467 -18.87 -0.46 2.34
C LEU A 467 -18.07 -0.13 1.09
N GLN A 468 -18.51 -0.59 -0.07
CA GLN A 468 -18.03 -0.06 -1.35
C GLN A 468 -18.84 1.18 -1.69
N GLN A 469 -18.20 2.35 -1.69
CA GLN A 469 -18.86 3.61 -1.99
C GLN A 469 -17.89 4.58 -2.65
N ASP A 470 -18.45 5.40 -3.54
CA ASP A 470 -17.77 6.59 -4.04
C ASP A 470 -17.96 7.73 -3.03
N ALA A 471 -16.89 8.27 -2.50
CA ALA A 471 -16.93 9.33 -1.50
C ALA A 471 -17.66 10.59 -1.98
N ARG A 472 -17.75 10.80 -3.31
CA ARG A 472 -18.47 11.94 -3.91
C ARG A 472 -20.00 11.79 -3.83
N MET A 473 -20.49 10.57 -3.72
CA MET A 473 -21.92 10.22 -3.77
C MET A 473 -22.40 9.46 -2.52
N ALA A 474 -21.50 9.21 -1.57
CA ALA A 474 -21.78 8.43 -0.39
C ALA A 474 -22.74 9.16 0.56
N THR A 475 -23.58 8.42 1.24
CA THR A 475 -24.41 8.95 2.35
C THR A 475 -23.80 8.49 3.68
N TYR A 476 -23.42 9.43 4.51
CA TYR A 476 -22.78 9.15 5.79
C TYR A 476 -23.74 9.25 6.97
N PRO A 477 -23.51 8.52 8.08
CA PRO A 477 -24.23 8.73 9.32
C PRO A 477 -24.00 10.13 9.87
N GLN A 478 -24.94 10.65 10.65
CA GLN A 478 -24.77 11.93 11.36
C GLN A 478 -23.91 11.77 12.62
N ASN A 479 -23.23 12.85 13.03
CA ASN A 479 -22.36 12.91 14.20
C ASN A 479 -21.19 11.94 14.11
N ILE A 480 -20.48 11.97 12.98
CA ILE A 480 -19.27 11.20 12.74
C ILE A 480 -18.01 12.01 13.09
N MET A 481 -16.96 11.32 13.46
CA MET A 481 -15.62 11.87 13.56
C MET A 481 -14.78 11.35 12.40
N VAL A 482 -14.48 12.23 11.46
CA VAL A 482 -13.66 11.87 10.29
C VAL A 482 -12.21 11.64 10.73
N CYS A 483 -11.64 10.53 10.29
CA CYS A 483 -10.21 10.25 10.36
C CYS A 483 -9.83 9.52 9.08
N THR A 484 -9.11 10.17 8.18
CA THR A 484 -8.86 9.62 6.84
C THR A 484 -7.54 10.13 6.26
N GLU A 485 -6.96 9.35 5.35
CA GLU A 485 -5.88 9.79 4.47
C GLU A 485 -6.49 10.17 3.12
N LEU A 486 -6.37 11.45 2.76
CA LEU A 486 -6.97 11.97 1.53
C LEU A 486 -6.20 11.46 0.30
N PRO A 487 -6.87 11.18 -0.83
CA PRO A 487 -6.19 10.80 -2.05
C PRO A 487 -5.38 11.97 -2.62
N TYR A 488 -4.12 11.71 -2.99
CA TYR A 488 -3.20 12.73 -3.52
C TYR A 488 -3.41 12.93 -5.02
N TYR A 489 -3.46 14.17 -5.46
CA TYR A 489 -3.49 14.51 -6.89
C TYR A 489 -2.20 14.04 -7.58
N LYS A 490 -2.31 13.53 -8.80
CA LYS A 490 -1.21 12.93 -9.60
C LYS A 490 -0.55 11.69 -8.97
N ALA A 491 -1.12 11.12 -7.93
CA ALA A 491 -0.68 9.80 -7.47
C ALA A 491 -0.96 8.73 -8.53
N ILE A 492 -0.26 7.60 -8.45
CA ILE A 492 -0.61 6.43 -9.24
C ILE A 492 -2.00 5.95 -8.85
N GLY A 493 -2.84 5.61 -9.84
CA GLY A 493 -4.14 5.02 -9.58
C GLY A 493 -4.00 3.63 -8.96
N TYR A 494 -4.50 3.45 -7.74
CA TYR A 494 -4.46 2.16 -7.07
C TYR A 494 -5.38 1.14 -7.74
N ALA A 495 -6.43 1.57 -8.42
CA ALA A 495 -7.30 0.70 -9.19
C ALA A 495 -6.53 -0.09 -10.25
N ALA A 496 -5.64 0.58 -11.00
CA ALA A 496 -4.84 -0.09 -12.02
C ALA A 496 -3.81 -1.07 -11.43
N LEU A 497 -3.21 -0.75 -10.28
CA LEU A 497 -2.30 -1.66 -9.58
C LEU A 497 -3.05 -2.85 -8.98
N SER A 498 -4.20 -2.60 -8.34
CA SER A 498 -4.98 -3.61 -7.64
C SER A 498 -5.68 -4.59 -8.58
N ASP A 499 -5.92 -4.22 -9.85
CA ASP A 499 -6.47 -5.14 -10.84
C ASP A 499 -5.62 -6.39 -11.05
N TYR A 500 -4.32 -6.30 -10.84
CA TYR A 500 -3.43 -7.46 -10.82
C TYR A 500 -3.87 -8.54 -9.82
N PHE A 501 -4.41 -8.12 -8.68
CA PHE A 501 -4.97 -8.99 -7.65
C PHE A 501 -6.47 -9.24 -7.86
N TYR A 502 -7.19 -8.22 -8.30
CA TYR A 502 -8.63 -8.27 -8.51
C TYR A 502 -9.05 -9.42 -9.43
N ILE A 503 -8.30 -9.71 -10.48
CA ILE A 503 -8.62 -10.80 -11.42
C ILE A 503 -8.67 -12.17 -10.72
N TRP A 504 -7.78 -12.41 -9.74
CA TRP A 504 -7.73 -13.63 -8.94
C TRP A 504 -8.78 -13.63 -7.82
N LEU A 505 -8.97 -12.51 -7.13
CA LEU A 505 -10.03 -12.34 -6.13
C LEU A 505 -11.42 -12.52 -6.77
N ARG A 506 -11.60 -11.96 -7.98
CA ARG A 506 -12.83 -12.14 -8.73
C ARG A 506 -13.12 -13.61 -9.05
N LYS A 507 -12.12 -14.35 -9.52
CA LYS A 507 -12.23 -15.78 -9.79
C LYS A 507 -12.55 -16.57 -8.50
N SER A 508 -11.98 -16.18 -7.37
CA SER A 508 -12.09 -16.87 -6.09
C SER A 508 -13.34 -16.50 -5.28
N LEU A 509 -13.78 -15.24 -5.31
CA LEU A 509 -14.73 -14.68 -4.35
C LEU A 509 -16.03 -14.14 -4.96
N LYS A 510 -16.20 -14.17 -6.29
CA LYS A 510 -17.41 -13.65 -6.96
C LYS A 510 -18.70 -14.28 -6.46
N THR A 511 -18.67 -15.54 -6.07
CA THR A 511 -19.86 -16.26 -5.55
C THR A 511 -20.20 -15.86 -4.11
N ILE A 512 -19.21 -15.34 -3.35
CA ILE A 512 -19.39 -14.90 -1.96
C ILE A 512 -19.80 -13.43 -1.91
N TYR A 513 -19.09 -12.57 -2.66
CA TYR A 513 -19.26 -11.11 -2.74
C TYR A 513 -19.52 -10.66 -4.19
N PRO A 514 -20.67 -11.02 -4.79
CA PRO A 514 -20.97 -10.64 -6.17
C PRO A 514 -20.99 -9.11 -6.38
N GLU A 515 -21.40 -8.35 -5.38
CA GLU A 515 -21.42 -6.88 -5.41
C GLU A 515 -20.02 -6.28 -5.62
N LEU A 516 -18.98 -6.90 -5.07
CA LEU A 516 -17.60 -6.43 -5.21
C LEU A 516 -16.92 -6.95 -6.49
N PHE A 517 -17.30 -8.16 -6.95
CA PHE A 517 -16.52 -8.92 -7.95
C PHE A 517 -17.30 -9.24 -9.25
N ASN A 518 -18.50 -8.67 -9.48
CA ASN A 518 -19.19 -8.77 -10.77
C ASN A 518 -18.50 -7.99 -11.90
N PRO A 519 -18.01 -6.76 -11.70
CA PRO A 519 -17.27 -6.04 -12.74
C PRO A 519 -16.06 -6.82 -13.23
N MET A 520 -15.59 -6.54 -14.44
CA MET A 520 -14.42 -7.23 -15.02
C MET A 520 -13.11 -6.74 -14.39
N VAL A 521 -13.06 -5.47 -14.01
CA VAL A 521 -11.95 -4.77 -13.37
C VAL A 521 -12.50 -3.77 -12.35
N THR A 522 -11.65 -3.24 -11.47
CA THR A 522 -12.03 -2.18 -10.51
C THR A 522 -12.36 -0.86 -11.23
N SER A 523 -13.16 0.00 -10.59
CA SER A 523 -13.44 1.33 -11.11
C SER A 523 -12.15 2.14 -11.27
N LYS A 524 -11.99 2.81 -12.40
CA LYS A 524 -10.86 3.72 -12.69
C LYS A 524 -11.18 5.17 -12.39
N ASP A 525 -12.38 5.47 -11.91
CA ASP A 525 -12.82 6.84 -11.60
C ASP A 525 -12.38 7.27 -10.20
N GLU A 526 -11.08 7.11 -9.92
CA GLU A 526 -10.46 7.52 -8.66
C GLU A 526 -10.19 9.03 -8.65
N LEU A 527 -10.42 9.70 -7.52
CA LEU A 527 -10.10 11.12 -7.35
C LEU A 527 -8.64 11.45 -7.66
N SER A 528 -7.70 10.60 -7.25
CA SER A 528 -6.25 10.80 -7.45
C SER A 528 -5.82 10.84 -8.91
N THR A 529 -6.57 10.21 -9.80
CA THR A 529 -6.24 10.06 -11.22
C THR A 529 -7.13 10.86 -12.15
N CYS A 530 -7.98 11.75 -11.65
CA CYS A 530 -8.99 12.50 -12.42
C CYS A 530 -8.60 12.77 -13.87
N GLY A 531 -9.27 12.12 -14.83
CA GLY A 531 -9.06 12.32 -16.26
C GLY A 531 -7.73 11.82 -16.85
N GLN A 532 -6.80 11.25 -16.08
CA GLN A 532 -5.52 10.75 -16.61
C GLN A 532 -5.70 9.62 -17.64
N TYR A 533 -6.67 8.74 -17.42
CA TYR A 533 -7.01 7.67 -18.36
C TYR A 533 -7.94 8.10 -19.49
N GLU A 534 -8.51 9.31 -19.41
CA GLU A 534 -9.39 9.88 -20.43
C GLU A 534 -8.64 10.80 -21.41
N GLY A 535 -7.32 10.95 -21.26
CA GLY A 535 -6.49 11.80 -22.11
C GLY A 535 -6.72 13.31 -21.95
N LYS A 536 -7.30 13.74 -20.83
CA LYS A 536 -7.50 15.15 -20.50
C LYS A 536 -6.18 15.89 -20.25
N HIS A 537 -6.16 17.20 -20.52
CA HIS A 537 -5.00 18.04 -20.20
C HIS A 537 -4.78 18.17 -18.69
N ALA A 538 -3.51 18.27 -18.26
CA ALA A 538 -3.15 18.30 -16.84
C ALA A 538 -3.86 19.39 -16.02
N ALA A 539 -4.06 20.58 -16.58
CA ALA A 539 -4.77 21.68 -15.93
C ALA A 539 -6.27 21.39 -15.73
N GLU A 540 -6.90 20.71 -16.67
CA GLU A 540 -8.30 20.29 -16.59
C GLU A 540 -8.51 19.19 -15.55
N CYS A 541 -7.56 18.25 -15.46
CA CYS A 541 -7.56 17.23 -14.42
C CYS A 541 -7.40 17.82 -13.01
N GLU A 542 -6.51 18.82 -12.87
CA GLU A 542 -6.28 19.50 -11.60
C GLU A 542 -7.54 20.25 -11.12
N GLN A 543 -8.18 20.98 -12.00
CA GLN A 543 -9.44 21.66 -11.69
C GLN A 543 -10.56 20.68 -11.32
N THR A 544 -10.64 19.55 -12.02
CA THR A 544 -11.63 18.50 -11.72
C THR A 544 -11.40 17.91 -10.34
N TYR A 545 -10.13 17.58 -10.01
CA TYR A 545 -9.77 17.07 -8.68
C TYR A 545 -10.15 18.07 -7.57
N GLU A 546 -9.82 19.36 -7.76
CA GLU A 546 -10.09 20.41 -6.78
C GLU A 546 -11.61 20.55 -6.49
N VAL A 547 -12.43 20.57 -7.55
CA VAL A 547 -13.90 20.65 -7.41
C VAL A 547 -14.44 19.43 -6.69
N GLN A 548 -14.05 18.23 -7.11
CA GLN A 548 -14.54 16.98 -6.51
C GLN A 548 -14.08 16.81 -5.06
N MET A 549 -12.84 17.18 -4.73
CA MET A 549 -12.33 17.14 -3.36
C MET A 549 -13.07 18.11 -2.45
N ARG A 550 -13.37 19.31 -2.93
CA ARG A 550 -14.16 20.31 -2.21
C ARG A 550 -15.57 19.77 -1.89
N ASP A 551 -16.21 19.12 -2.85
CA ASP A 551 -17.56 18.56 -2.66
C ASP A 551 -17.55 17.42 -1.64
N VAL A 552 -16.55 16.55 -1.67
CA VAL A 552 -16.35 15.49 -0.64
C VAL A 552 -16.15 16.11 0.74
N LEU A 553 -15.25 17.09 0.87
CA LEU A 553 -15.00 17.76 2.15
C LEU A 553 -16.22 18.48 2.70
N ALA A 554 -17.05 19.11 1.83
CA ALA A 554 -18.28 19.75 2.22
C ALA A 554 -19.31 18.72 2.78
N GLN A 555 -19.43 17.58 2.10
CA GLN A 555 -20.30 16.50 2.55
C GLN A 555 -19.84 15.91 3.89
N LEU A 556 -18.53 15.71 4.08
CA LEU A 556 -17.99 15.27 5.38
C LEU A 556 -18.23 16.29 6.49
N ALA A 557 -18.13 17.60 6.19
CA ALA A 557 -18.40 18.66 7.14
C ALA A 557 -19.87 18.70 7.60
N GLU A 558 -20.82 18.42 6.70
CA GLU A 558 -22.24 18.37 7.01
C GLU A 558 -22.59 17.27 8.02
N HIS A 559 -21.89 16.16 7.98
CA HIS A 559 -22.12 14.98 8.83
C HIS A 559 -21.26 14.96 10.10
N ALA A 560 -20.30 15.88 10.23
CA ALA A 560 -19.29 15.88 11.28
C ALA A 560 -19.87 16.15 12.68
N ASP A 561 -19.40 15.39 13.68
CA ASP A 561 -19.64 15.71 15.10
C ASP A 561 -18.80 16.94 15.49
N ARG A 562 -19.47 18.03 15.83
CA ARG A 562 -18.86 19.32 16.18
C ARG A 562 -18.12 19.31 17.54
N ASN A 563 -18.32 18.26 18.35
CA ASN A 563 -17.64 18.10 19.65
C ASN A 563 -16.19 17.64 19.49
N PHE A 564 -15.85 17.01 18.36
CA PHE A 564 -14.53 16.44 18.11
C PHE A 564 -13.86 17.09 16.90
N PRO A 565 -12.50 17.22 16.90
CA PRO A 565 -11.77 17.61 15.71
C PRO A 565 -11.82 16.49 14.67
N GLN A 566 -11.90 16.86 13.41
CA GLN A 566 -11.81 15.97 12.27
C GLN A 566 -10.34 15.85 11.85
N LEU A 567 -9.90 14.67 11.45
CA LEU A 567 -8.49 14.31 11.23
C LEU A 567 -8.25 13.96 9.78
N PHE A 568 -7.38 14.72 9.13
CA PHE A 568 -7.01 14.51 7.74
C PHE A 568 -5.51 14.30 7.63
N PHE A 569 -5.08 13.13 7.12
CA PHE A 569 -3.69 12.89 6.77
C PHE A 569 -3.44 13.32 5.33
N PHE A 570 -2.31 13.96 5.11
CA PHE A 570 -1.88 14.45 3.81
C PHE A 570 -0.35 14.42 3.70
N GLU A 571 0.20 14.40 2.49
CA GLU A 571 1.63 14.46 2.25
C GLU A 571 2.06 15.88 1.87
N PHE A 572 2.89 16.49 2.72
CA PHE A 572 3.47 17.80 2.52
C PHE A 572 4.85 17.65 1.89
N HIS A 573 5.02 18.16 0.67
CA HIS A 573 6.25 18.03 -0.10
C HIS A 573 7.17 19.24 0.07
N LYS A 574 8.47 19.05 -0.19
CA LYS A 574 9.43 20.17 -0.24
C LYS A 574 9.04 21.24 -1.23
N GLY A 575 8.37 20.87 -2.32
CA GLY A 575 7.81 21.81 -3.27
C GLY A 575 6.78 22.75 -2.67
N ASP A 576 5.95 22.27 -1.73
CA ASP A 576 4.99 23.11 -0.99
C ASP A 576 5.72 24.14 -0.13
N GLU A 577 6.80 23.74 0.60
CA GLU A 577 7.62 24.67 1.40
C GLU A 577 8.33 25.70 0.52
N LEU A 578 8.89 25.29 -0.63
CA LEU A 578 9.55 26.20 -1.56
C LEU A 578 8.58 27.22 -2.18
N ALA A 579 7.32 26.81 -2.42
CA ALA A 579 6.28 27.70 -2.90
C ALA A 579 5.96 28.82 -1.91
N LEU A 580 6.02 28.52 -0.60
CA LEU A 580 5.84 29.51 0.48
C LEU A 580 7.01 30.50 0.59
N VAL A 581 8.22 30.08 0.20
CA VAL A 581 9.44 30.93 0.30
C VAL A 581 9.64 31.83 -0.91
N ASN A 582 9.43 31.30 -2.12
CA ASN A 582 9.86 31.95 -3.37
C ASN A 582 8.70 32.58 -4.17
N GLY A 583 7.48 32.48 -3.67
CA GLY A 583 6.29 32.83 -4.44
C GLY A 583 6.02 31.81 -5.57
N ASN A 584 4.76 31.49 -5.77
CA ASN A 584 4.37 30.61 -6.86
C ASN A 584 4.26 31.37 -8.18
N ASN A 585 4.72 30.76 -9.28
CA ASN A 585 4.53 31.27 -10.66
C ASN A 585 3.05 31.24 -11.11
N GLY A 586 2.10 31.44 -10.18
CA GLY A 586 0.67 31.58 -10.44
C GLY A 586 -0.16 30.29 -10.28
N THR A 587 0.44 29.15 -9.92
CA THR A 587 -0.26 27.88 -9.63
C THR A 587 -0.20 27.58 -8.13
N ALA A 588 -1.36 27.31 -7.50
CA ALA A 588 -1.43 26.92 -6.10
C ALA A 588 -0.72 25.57 -5.87
N SER A 589 -0.06 25.39 -4.71
CA SER A 589 0.50 24.08 -4.35
C SER A 589 -0.62 23.09 -3.97
N PRO A 590 -0.37 21.78 -4.01
CA PRO A 590 -1.34 20.78 -3.55
C PRO A 590 -1.82 21.02 -2.11
N PHE A 591 -0.94 21.46 -1.23
CA PHE A 591 -1.29 21.81 0.15
C PHE A 591 -2.18 23.06 0.23
N GLU A 592 -1.86 24.11 -0.52
CA GLU A 592 -2.70 25.32 -0.62
C GLU A 592 -4.10 25.01 -1.14
N THR A 593 -4.19 24.16 -2.18
CA THR A 593 -5.45 23.70 -2.76
C THR A 593 -6.31 22.94 -1.75
N LEU A 594 -5.68 22.06 -0.96
CA LEU A 594 -6.37 21.33 0.10
C LEU A 594 -6.89 22.28 1.19
N ILE A 595 -6.03 23.16 1.72
CA ILE A 595 -6.44 24.15 2.74
C ILE A 595 -7.59 25.02 2.22
N GLY A 596 -7.55 25.44 0.95
CA GLY A 596 -8.61 26.18 0.30
C GLY A 596 -9.93 25.42 0.24
N SER A 597 -9.88 24.17 -0.14
CA SER A 597 -11.04 23.29 -0.20
C SER A 597 -11.65 23.05 1.19
N MET A 598 -10.81 22.87 2.22
CA MET A 598 -11.25 22.73 3.61
C MET A 598 -11.94 24.00 4.13
N LEU A 599 -11.37 25.18 3.88
CA LEU A 599 -12.00 26.45 4.28
C LEU A 599 -13.31 26.68 3.59
N HIS A 600 -13.40 26.35 2.30
CA HIS A 600 -14.64 26.44 1.53
C HIS A 600 -15.73 25.52 2.08
N ALA A 601 -15.36 24.34 2.55
CA ALA A 601 -16.24 23.37 3.20
C ALA A 601 -16.62 23.75 4.65
N GLY A 602 -16.12 24.86 5.19
CA GLY A 602 -16.46 25.35 6.53
C GLY A 602 -15.55 24.85 7.65
N TYR A 603 -14.43 24.22 7.33
CA TYR A 603 -13.47 23.81 8.37
C TYR A 603 -12.66 24.99 8.91
N GLU A 604 -12.34 24.92 10.19
CA GLU A 604 -11.30 25.69 10.88
C GLU A 604 -10.16 24.75 11.19
N ILE A 605 -8.94 25.06 10.72
CA ILE A 605 -7.75 24.27 10.99
C ILE A 605 -7.24 24.65 12.38
N THR A 606 -7.16 23.70 13.28
CA THR A 606 -6.77 23.93 14.68
C THR A 606 -5.33 23.53 14.97
N ALA A 607 -4.76 22.59 14.20
CA ALA A 607 -3.36 22.19 14.28
C ALA A 607 -2.91 21.45 13.00
N VAL A 608 -1.59 21.48 12.73
CA VAL A 608 -0.94 20.61 11.74
C VAL A 608 0.28 19.95 12.39
N TRP A 609 0.35 18.63 12.32
CA TRP A 609 1.38 17.83 12.97
C TRP A 609 2.16 16.99 11.97
N PRO A 610 3.51 17.02 11.97
CA PRO A 610 4.34 16.14 11.13
C PRO A 610 4.34 14.72 11.69
N MET A 611 3.74 13.78 10.95
CA MET A 611 3.63 12.36 11.29
C MET A 611 4.63 11.55 10.46
N ARG A 612 5.88 11.53 10.86
CA ARG A 612 6.96 10.90 10.09
C ARG A 612 6.81 9.38 10.04
N ASN A 613 6.99 8.81 8.87
CA ASN A 613 7.08 7.37 8.63
C ASN A 613 8.51 6.91 8.26
N ALA A 614 9.48 7.83 8.24
CA ALA A 614 10.89 7.59 7.95
C ALA A 614 11.78 8.39 8.91
N ALA A 615 13.03 7.96 9.11
CA ALA A 615 14.00 8.73 9.92
C ALA A 615 14.28 10.10 9.27
N ALA A 616 14.54 11.12 10.09
CA ALA A 616 14.82 12.49 9.62
C ALA A 616 16.04 12.57 8.69
N SER A 617 16.97 11.61 8.78
CA SER A 617 18.15 11.49 7.92
C SER A 617 17.86 10.85 6.56
N GLU A 618 16.72 10.21 6.35
CA GLU A 618 16.33 9.66 5.06
C GLU A 618 15.88 10.81 4.15
N LYS A 619 16.41 10.85 2.93
CA LYS A 619 16.03 11.82 1.89
C LYS A 619 14.62 11.49 1.38
N ALA A 620 13.60 11.76 2.17
CA ALA A 620 12.22 11.71 1.71
C ALA A 620 11.86 13.06 1.05
N ASP A 621 11.14 13.02 -0.06
CA ASP A 621 10.71 14.22 -0.78
C ASP A 621 9.45 14.85 -0.16
N GLY A 622 8.76 14.12 0.73
CA GLY A 622 7.56 14.57 1.45
C GLY A 622 7.54 14.14 2.91
N THR A 623 6.78 14.87 3.70
CA THR A 623 6.48 14.55 5.10
C THR A 623 4.97 14.38 5.25
N ARG A 624 4.53 13.21 5.72
CA ARG A 624 3.12 13.00 6.05
C ARG A 624 2.74 13.91 7.20
N VAL A 625 1.67 14.69 7.04
CA VAL A 625 1.14 15.59 8.04
C VAL A 625 -0.25 15.18 8.47
N LEU A 626 -0.60 15.46 9.70
CA LEU A 626 -1.95 15.33 10.25
C LEU A 626 -2.53 16.72 10.45
N ILE A 627 -3.63 17.01 9.77
CA ILE A 627 -4.41 18.24 9.91
C ILE A 627 -5.56 17.96 10.84
N ALA A 628 -5.61 18.62 11.97
CA ALA A 628 -6.77 18.64 12.88
C ALA A 628 -7.64 19.85 12.55
N ALA A 629 -8.92 19.64 12.31
CA ALA A 629 -9.83 20.70 11.91
C ALA A 629 -11.20 20.54 12.56
N ARG A 630 -11.91 21.64 12.78
CA ARG A 630 -13.29 21.67 13.31
C ARG A 630 -14.25 22.27 12.30
N VAL A 631 -15.50 21.82 12.35
CA VAL A 631 -16.60 22.44 11.64
C VAL A 631 -17.39 23.30 12.59
N HIS A 632 -17.42 24.59 12.36
CA HIS A 632 -18.29 25.50 13.11
C HIS A 632 -18.71 26.74 12.32
N ASP A 633 -19.79 27.37 12.75
CA ASP A 633 -20.32 28.57 12.08
C ASP A 633 -19.48 29.79 12.48
N LYS A 634 -18.64 30.23 11.55
CA LYS A 634 -17.76 31.40 11.74
C LYS A 634 -18.53 32.69 11.46
N THR A 635 -18.44 33.64 12.37
CA THR A 635 -19.11 34.94 12.22
C THR A 635 -18.14 36.11 12.10
N GLU A 636 -16.95 35.98 12.65
CA GLU A 636 -15.96 37.04 12.70
C GLU A 636 -15.29 37.30 11.35
N GLN A 637 -15.07 38.57 11.05
CA GLN A 637 -14.28 39.01 9.89
C GLN A 637 -13.20 39.98 10.36
N THR A 638 -12.07 39.98 9.64
CA THR A 638 -10.98 40.90 9.91
C THR A 638 -10.34 41.40 8.61
N THR A 639 -9.46 42.37 8.69
CA THR A 639 -8.66 42.84 7.57
C THR A 639 -7.28 42.15 7.55
N ARG A 640 -6.56 42.18 6.43
CA ARG A 640 -5.16 41.72 6.32
C ARG A 640 -4.28 42.33 7.44
N ARG A 641 -4.47 43.65 7.73
CA ARG A 641 -3.74 44.32 8.81
C ARG A 641 -4.15 43.80 10.20
N GLY A 642 -5.43 43.57 10.41
CA GLY A 642 -5.95 42.97 11.65
C GLY A 642 -5.43 41.56 11.87
N PHE A 643 -5.40 40.73 10.83
CA PHE A 643 -4.82 39.39 10.87
C PHE A 643 -3.32 39.43 11.18
N ALA A 644 -2.54 40.26 10.48
CA ALA A 644 -1.10 40.41 10.75
C ALA A 644 -0.81 40.87 12.19
N ALA A 645 -1.64 41.76 12.74
CA ALA A 645 -1.51 42.18 14.14
C ALA A 645 -1.87 41.06 15.13
N ALA A 646 -2.90 40.27 14.84
CA ALA A 646 -3.28 39.11 15.64
C ALA A 646 -2.19 38.03 15.59
N LEU A 647 -1.65 37.78 14.41
CA LEU A 647 -0.56 36.83 14.20
C LEU A 647 0.66 37.18 15.08
N LYS A 648 1.16 38.41 15.01
CA LYS A 648 2.31 38.87 15.83
C LYS A 648 2.06 38.76 17.34
N ARG A 649 0.83 38.99 17.77
CA ARG A 649 0.49 38.98 19.20
C ARG A 649 0.29 37.57 19.76
N GLU A 650 -0.35 36.69 19.00
CA GLU A 650 -0.86 35.40 19.50
C GLU A 650 -0.02 34.20 19.04
N PHE A 651 0.66 34.31 17.89
CA PHE A 651 1.46 33.22 17.34
C PHE A 651 2.53 32.68 18.29
N PRO A 652 3.37 33.49 18.94
CA PRO A 652 4.40 32.98 19.85
C PRO A 652 3.83 32.03 20.90
N MET A 653 2.77 32.46 21.60
CA MET A 653 2.15 31.69 22.66
C MET A 653 1.52 30.37 22.17
N VAL A 654 0.85 30.40 21.00
CA VAL A 654 0.24 29.19 20.42
C VAL A 654 1.33 28.23 19.99
N PHE A 655 2.36 28.73 19.34
CA PHE A 655 3.46 27.94 18.80
C PHE A 655 4.30 27.30 19.91
N GLU A 656 4.69 28.04 20.94
CA GLU A 656 5.41 27.52 22.10
C GLU A 656 4.66 26.38 22.77
N ARG A 657 3.36 26.56 22.98
CA ARG A 657 2.51 25.51 23.57
C ARG A 657 2.51 24.22 22.72
N MET A 658 2.51 24.34 21.40
CA MET A 658 2.60 23.19 20.51
C MET A 658 3.99 22.54 20.55
N LEU A 659 5.05 23.31 20.74
CA LEU A 659 6.43 22.80 20.83
C LEU A 659 6.75 22.10 22.16
N CYS A 660 6.06 22.45 23.27
CA CYS A 660 6.29 21.88 24.61
C CYS A 660 6.13 20.35 24.68
N ALA A 661 5.47 19.73 23.72
CA ALA A 661 5.25 18.28 23.68
C ALA A 661 6.42 17.47 23.07
N GLY A 662 7.55 18.11 22.74
CA GLY A 662 8.72 17.46 22.15
C GLY A 662 8.60 17.35 20.64
N VAL A 663 8.80 18.46 19.94
CA VAL A 663 8.87 18.57 18.49
C VAL A 663 10.34 18.58 18.07
N ASP A 664 10.70 17.80 17.05
CA ASP A 664 12.04 17.84 16.46
C ASP A 664 12.25 19.20 15.75
N VAL A 665 13.45 19.79 15.86
CA VAL A 665 13.78 21.09 15.24
C VAL A 665 13.46 21.11 13.74
N SER A 666 13.65 19.98 13.05
CA SER A 666 13.33 19.84 11.62
C SER A 666 11.83 19.90 11.32
N ASP A 667 10.97 19.75 12.33
CA ASP A 667 9.51 19.73 12.21
C ASP A 667 8.85 21.03 12.70
N GLU A 668 9.60 21.91 13.38
CA GLU A 668 9.08 23.14 13.97
C GLU A 668 8.34 24.01 12.94
N LYS A 669 8.84 24.13 11.71
CA LYS A 669 8.18 24.93 10.67
C LYS A 669 6.79 24.40 10.31
N ILE A 670 6.61 23.09 10.20
CA ILE A 670 5.30 22.48 9.89
C ILE A 670 4.31 22.73 11.02
N VAL A 671 4.77 22.58 12.27
CA VAL A 671 3.95 22.90 13.46
C VAL A 671 3.60 24.38 13.48
N GLY A 672 4.56 25.25 13.13
CA GLY A 672 4.33 26.70 13.00
C GLY A 672 3.28 27.06 11.94
N ILE A 673 3.27 26.38 10.80
CA ILE A 673 2.21 26.52 9.78
C ILE A 673 0.86 26.20 10.42
N GLY A 674 0.75 25.11 11.18
CA GLY A 674 -0.46 24.75 11.92
C GLY A 674 -0.90 25.81 12.92
N ALA A 675 0.03 26.36 13.72
CA ALA A 675 -0.23 27.44 14.66
C ALA A 675 -0.76 28.70 13.94
N GLY A 676 -0.11 29.11 12.85
CA GLY A 676 -0.53 30.26 12.07
C GLY A 676 -1.87 30.06 11.37
N LEU A 677 -2.12 28.87 10.80
CA LEU A 677 -3.40 28.52 10.20
C LEU A 677 -4.53 28.52 11.22
N SER A 678 -4.30 28.12 12.46
CA SER A 678 -5.33 28.19 13.52
C SER A 678 -5.78 29.62 13.81
N LEU A 679 -4.88 30.59 13.67
CA LEU A 679 -5.19 32.01 13.83
C LEU A 679 -5.87 32.62 12.59
N PHE A 680 -5.53 32.14 11.39
CA PHE A 680 -6.12 32.60 10.13
C PHE A 680 -7.53 32.04 9.93
N THR A 681 -7.69 30.73 10.10
CA THR A 681 -8.91 30.01 9.73
C THR A 681 -10.06 30.19 10.74
N ARG A 682 -9.82 30.82 11.89
CA ARG A 682 -10.90 31.18 12.84
C ARG A 682 -11.82 32.28 12.29
N TYR A 683 -11.33 33.10 11.36
CA TYR A 683 -12.13 34.13 10.71
C TYR A 683 -12.96 33.57 9.55
N LYS A 684 -14.19 34.08 9.39
CA LYS A 684 -15.02 33.78 8.22
C LYS A 684 -14.40 34.36 6.95
N LYS A 685 -13.82 35.57 7.05
CA LYS A 685 -13.14 36.28 5.97
C LYS A 685 -12.02 37.15 6.52
N VAL A 686 -10.95 37.20 5.77
CA VAL A 686 -9.86 38.20 5.94
C VAL A 686 -9.84 39.04 4.66
N LEU A 687 -10.10 40.35 4.80
CA LEU A 687 -10.26 41.25 3.67
C LEU A 687 -8.97 42.03 3.38
N ASN A 688 -8.59 42.06 2.12
CA ASN A 688 -7.56 42.97 1.61
C ASN A 688 -8.02 44.42 1.63
N ALA A 689 -7.09 45.36 1.42
CA ALA A 689 -7.40 46.80 1.34
C ALA A 689 -8.38 47.14 0.18
N SER A 690 -8.45 46.31 -0.86
CA SER A 690 -9.40 46.40 -1.97
C SER A 690 -10.81 45.93 -1.63
N GLY A 691 -11.02 45.31 -0.45
CA GLY A 691 -12.27 44.66 -0.10
C GLY A 691 -12.43 43.22 -0.62
N SER A 692 -11.46 42.72 -1.39
CA SER A 692 -11.41 41.31 -1.82
C SER A 692 -10.97 40.38 -0.70
N ASP A 693 -11.40 39.11 -0.74
CA ASP A 693 -10.93 38.09 0.19
C ASP A 693 -9.42 37.86 0.02
N MET A 694 -8.70 37.71 1.15
CA MET A 694 -7.28 37.38 1.16
C MET A 694 -7.10 35.94 0.66
N LYS A 695 -6.20 35.73 -0.29
CA LYS A 695 -5.88 34.40 -0.80
C LYS A 695 -5.13 33.59 0.25
N ILE A 696 -5.27 32.27 0.21
CA ILE A 696 -4.57 31.35 1.12
C ILE A 696 -3.06 31.48 0.98
N HIS A 697 -2.56 31.59 -0.23
CA HIS A 697 -1.15 31.83 -0.50
C HIS A 697 -0.62 33.03 0.29
N ASP A 698 -1.30 34.20 0.20
CA ASP A 698 -0.87 35.42 0.92
C ASP A 698 -0.90 35.24 2.46
N ALA A 699 -1.84 34.41 2.96
CA ALA A 699 -1.92 34.12 4.38
C ALA A 699 -0.78 33.19 4.83
N LEU A 700 -0.48 32.16 4.08
CA LEU A 700 0.61 31.23 4.35
C LEU A 700 1.99 31.91 4.25
N GLU A 701 2.15 32.83 3.30
CA GLU A 701 3.36 33.66 3.20
C GLU A 701 3.59 34.49 4.48
N LEU A 702 2.56 35.19 4.97
CA LEU A 702 2.66 35.96 6.23
C LEU A 702 2.95 35.05 7.42
N ILE A 703 2.29 33.91 7.51
CA ILE A 703 2.52 32.92 8.57
C ILE A 703 3.97 32.43 8.52
N TYR A 704 4.47 32.09 7.34
CA TYR A 704 5.82 31.57 7.18
C TYR A 704 6.90 32.61 7.53
N GLN A 705 6.67 33.88 7.19
CA GLN A 705 7.56 34.97 7.61
C GLN A 705 7.59 35.15 9.14
N GLU A 706 6.44 35.01 9.81
CA GLU A 706 6.37 35.08 11.25
C GLU A 706 7.10 33.90 11.92
N ILE A 707 6.96 32.68 11.35
CA ILE A 707 7.71 31.49 11.79
C ILE A 707 9.22 31.73 11.73
N LEU A 708 9.72 32.23 10.58
CA LEU A 708 11.14 32.48 10.39
C LEU A 708 11.67 33.59 11.34
N GLY A 709 10.86 34.62 11.56
CA GLY A 709 11.18 35.70 12.54
C GLY A 709 11.33 35.14 13.94
N TYR A 710 10.34 34.41 14.40
CA TYR A 710 10.31 33.79 15.74
C TYR A 710 11.47 32.80 15.95
N LEU A 711 11.72 31.89 15.01
CA LEU A 711 12.80 30.91 15.13
C LEU A 711 14.19 31.58 15.14
N LYS A 712 14.36 32.71 14.44
CA LYS A 712 15.60 33.48 14.46
C LYS A 712 15.83 34.14 15.81
N GLU A 713 14.79 34.74 16.41
CA GLU A 713 14.87 35.34 17.75
C GLU A 713 15.20 34.29 18.81
N LYS A 714 14.47 33.15 18.80
CA LYS A 714 14.69 32.02 19.71
C LYS A 714 16.12 31.46 19.65
N ASN A 715 16.71 31.36 18.46
CA ASN A 715 18.09 30.88 18.31
C ASN A 715 19.11 31.91 18.81
N ALA A 716 18.86 33.22 18.61
CA ALA A 716 19.73 34.29 19.13
C ALA A 716 19.74 34.31 20.66
N ASP A 717 18.58 34.13 21.30
CA ASP A 717 18.49 34.07 22.76
C ASP A 717 19.20 32.83 23.32
N SER A 718 19.11 31.68 22.67
CA SER A 718 19.80 30.45 23.09
C SER A 718 21.33 30.53 22.95
N GLU A 719 21.85 31.25 21.96
CA GLU A 719 23.26 31.53 21.80
C GLU A 719 23.75 32.50 22.87
N ALA A 720 22.96 33.52 23.23
CA ALA A 720 23.29 34.47 24.28
C ALA A 720 23.36 33.82 25.68
N ASP A 721 22.40 32.94 26.00
CA ASP A 721 22.38 32.17 27.25
C ASP A 721 23.56 31.19 27.35
N THR A 722 23.99 30.60 26.23
CA THR A 722 25.12 29.67 26.20
C THR A 722 26.44 30.42 26.44
N VAL A 723 26.57 31.63 25.90
CA VAL A 723 27.76 32.50 26.12
C VAL A 723 27.82 32.97 27.58
N GLN A 724 26.70 33.28 28.22
CA GLN A 724 26.68 33.67 29.65
C GLN A 724 27.04 32.50 30.58
N LEU A 725 26.68 31.25 30.24
CA LEU A 725 27.04 30.06 31.02
C LEU A 725 28.49 29.62 30.83
N GLU A 726 29.18 30.06 29.78
CA GLU A 726 30.61 29.83 29.58
C GLU A 726 31.48 30.94 30.22
N GLU A 727 30.89 32.10 30.59
CA GLU A 727 31.57 33.20 31.29
C GLU A 727 31.38 33.15 32.84
N GLU A 728 30.48 32.35 33.38
CA GLU A 728 30.36 32.00 34.80
C GLU A 728 31.14 30.72 35.15
#